data_d5861b61579ec6a3a64f0a751fd838c3
#
_entry.id   d5861b61579ec6a3a64f0a751fd838c3
#
_cell.length_a   1.000
_cell.length_b   1.000
_cell.length_c   1.000
_cell.angle_alpha   90.00
_cell.angle_beta   90.00
_cell.angle_gamma   90.00
#
_symmetry.space_group_name_H-M   'P 1'
#
loop_
_entity.id
_entity.type
_entity.pdbx_description
1 polymer ?
#
loop_
_entity_poly.entity_id
_entity_poly.type
_entity_poly.pdbx_seq_one_letter_code
_entity_poly.pdbx_strand_id
1 'polypeptide(L)'
;MRLITLFILISNFCFAQNFNLDQIKSYPFPNELTSSLKSPKIAWAFDEQGLRNIYVAESPEYSPRKLTNYMEDTGQELSSVSISADGNWIVYIRGGDFGSNWDDELPVNPTFDPFPPKVQIWSFPFSGGNPILIDEGVNPVISPKSDKIAYIKSGQLWISSIDGQGEPEKLFHSRGKNGSQVWSPDGSKIAFRSNRGDRSFIGVYENKNIPLKWIDPSYDRDSSPRWSPNGNEIVFIRQPGAAGKPNPILGGRHVSWKIIKGDIKSLKSKVLWQPPKTLRGSIPRTQGGTNLNWAENRIVFLSYHDGWPHLYSISEEGGKELLLTPGDFMCEYIKLSPDKKSLVFTANTGKDPLDIDRRHIVKVSVNKADMELLTEGDGLEWTPLITGDNSELVYISATSSRPPLPTILNLNKRKPKILSMDRIPDDFPLDKMVVPTQIKFSSTDGLLIHATKFEKKNSNMKKPAIIYIHGGPPRQMLLGWHYSSYYSNAYAMNQYLASKGFVVISVNYRLGIGYGYEFHNPIDGSTRGASEYKDIKAAGLWLKDQENIDSNKIYVYGGSYGGYLTAMALGRDSDIFAGGVDIHGVHDRTRYSYLNSNYYEKASDYDLGRKTAWESSPIADIDTWKSPVLIIHADDDRNVDFRQSTDLVQRLREKEVYMETMIIVDDTHHFMMFDNQMKVNKSTAEFLIKLSKGLIN
;
A
#
# COMPACT_ATOMS: atom_id res chain seq x y z
N MET A 1 -78.37 13.21 5.30
CA MET A 1 -77.22 12.32 5.51
C MET A 1 -76.07 12.81 4.66
N ARG A 2 -75.13 13.54 5.28
CA ARG A 2 -73.91 13.99 4.59
C ARG A 2 -72.80 13.06 5.01
N LEU A 3 -72.21 12.28 4.05
CA LEU A 3 -71.01 11.49 4.24
C LEU A 3 -69.80 12.43 4.33
N ILE A 4 -69.10 12.43 5.45
CA ILE A 4 -67.80 13.06 5.61
C ILE A 4 -66.74 12.00 5.26
N THR A 5 -66.08 12.18 4.11
CA THR A 5 -64.93 11.34 3.70
C THR A 5 -63.69 11.87 4.38
N LEU A 6 -63.17 11.10 5.35
CA LEU A 6 -61.93 11.41 6.06
C LEU A 6 -60.72 10.97 5.19
N PHE A 7 -60.00 11.94 4.61
CA PHE A 7 -58.72 11.70 3.95
C PHE A 7 -57.64 11.55 5.02
N ILE A 8 -57.19 10.32 5.26
CA ILE A 8 -55.97 10.06 6.06
C ILE A 8 -54.77 10.33 5.15
N LEU A 9 -54.10 11.47 5.35
CA LEU A 9 -52.76 11.70 4.81
C LEU A 9 -51.78 10.82 5.54
N ILE A 10 -51.41 9.70 4.94
CA ILE A 10 -50.22 8.91 5.36
C ILE A 10 -49.00 9.72 4.89
N SER A 11 -48.43 10.52 5.79
CA SER A 11 -47.08 11.06 5.62
C SER A 11 -46.10 9.90 5.69
N ASN A 12 -45.65 9.47 4.53
CA ASN A 12 -44.46 8.62 4.45
C ASN A 12 -43.26 9.39 5.00
N PHE A 13 -43.03 9.33 6.29
CA PHE A 13 -41.72 9.64 6.86
C PHE A 13 -40.75 8.61 6.29
N CYS A 14 -40.07 8.98 5.22
CA CYS A 14 -38.89 8.29 4.76
C CYS A 14 -37.84 8.43 5.87
N PHE A 15 -37.85 7.54 6.85
CA PHE A 15 -36.73 7.36 7.76
C PHE A 15 -35.54 6.96 6.89
N ALA A 16 -34.67 7.90 6.59
CA ALA A 16 -33.38 7.59 6.01
C ALA A 16 -32.69 6.60 6.96
N GLN A 17 -32.74 5.31 6.60
CA GLN A 17 -32.16 4.25 7.44
C GLN A 17 -30.66 4.49 7.54
N ASN A 18 -30.22 5.04 8.69
CA ASN A 18 -28.79 5.17 9.00
C ASN A 18 -28.26 3.76 9.27
N PHE A 19 -27.04 3.49 8.81
CA PHE A 19 -26.28 2.29 9.16
C PHE A 19 -25.34 2.60 10.33
N ASN A 20 -24.85 1.57 11.00
CA ASN A 20 -23.83 1.69 12.06
C ASN A 20 -22.44 1.29 11.55
N LEU A 21 -21.43 1.48 12.40
CA LEU A 21 -20.04 1.11 12.06
C LEU A 21 -19.87 -0.41 11.89
N ASP A 22 -20.52 -1.21 12.72
CA ASP A 22 -20.40 -2.67 12.65
C ASP A 22 -20.92 -3.17 11.30
N GLN A 23 -22.04 -2.61 10.79
CA GLN A 23 -22.59 -2.96 9.48
C GLN A 23 -21.64 -2.58 8.32
N ILE A 24 -21.13 -1.35 8.28
CA ILE A 24 -20.25 -0.93 7.15
C ILE A 24 -18.87 -1.56 7.25
N LYS A 25 -18.46 -2.07 8.40
CA LYS A 25 -17.20 -2.78 8.62
C LYS A 25 -17.28 -4.29 8.51
N SER A 26 -18.47 -4.84 8.19
CA SER A 26 -18.68 -6.29 8.11
C SER A 26 -18.20 -6.94 6.79
N TYR A 27 -17.72 -6.18 5.84
CA TYR A 27 -17.29 -6.70 4.53
C TYR A 27 -16.01 -7.55 4.62
N PRO A 28 -15.88 -8.60 3.79
CA PRO A 28 -14.62 -9.32 3.62
C PRO A 28 -13.64 -8.43 2.85
N PHE A 29 -12.37 -8.39 3.28
CA PHE A 29 -11.33 -7.69 2.53
C PHE A 29 -10.37 -8.69 1.86
N PRO A 30 -10.31 -8.74 0.51
CA PRO A 30 -9.42 -9.63 -0.21
C PRO A 30 -8.01 -9.04 -0.34
N ASN A 31 -7.02 -9.86 -0.06
CA ASN A 31 -5.61 -9.57 -0.30
C ASN A 31 -4.90 -10.80 -0.89
N GLU A 32 -3.59 -10.68 -1.19
CA GLU A 32 -2.73 -11.79 -1.62
C GLU A 32 -3.25 -12.57 -2.86
N LEU A 33 -3.99 -11.90 -3.76
CA LEU A 33 -4.48 -12.55 -4.98
C LEU A 33 -3.31 -13.06 -5.84
N THR A 34 -3.34 -14.35 -6.18
CA THR A 34 -2.29 -15.03 -6.93
C THR A 34 -2.87 -16.06 -7.90
N SER A 35 -2.08 -16.44 -8.92
CA SER A 35 -2.43 -17.48 -9.89
C SER A 35 -1.27 -18.44 -10.12
N SER A 36 -1.56 -19.70 -10.47
CA SER A 36 -0.55 -20.65 -10.89
C SER A 36 0.05 -20.25 -12.25
N LEU A 37 1.33 -20.55 -12.46
CA LEU A 37 2.03 -20.23 -13.71
C LEU A 37 1.67 -21.15 -14.90
N LYS A 38 1.14 -22.35 -14.64
CA LYS A 38 0.89 -23.36 -15.68
C LYS A 38 -0.54 -23.93 -15.65
N SER A 39 -1.38 -23.51 -14.69
CA SER A 39 -2.75 -24.00 -14.59
C SER A 39 -3.73 -22.85 -14.34
N PRO A 40 -5.00 -22.98 -14.70
CA PRO A 40 -6.02 -21.97 -14.45
C PRO A 40 -6.56 -22.03 -13.01
N LYS A 41 -5.65 -21.95 -12.04
CA LYS A 41 -5.92 -21.97 -10.60
C LYS A 41 -5.53 -20.67 -9.96
N ILE A 42 -6.35 -20.20 -9.02
CA ILE A 42 -6.15 -18.94 -8.28
C ILE A 42 -6.31 -19.16 -6.79
N ALA A 43 -5.68 -18.28 -6.01
CA ALA A 43 -5.85 -18.21 -4.56
C ALA A 43 -5.82 -16.75 -4.10
N TRP A 44 -6.45 -16.49 -2.96
CA TRP A 44 -6.42 -15.21 -2.27
C TRP A 44 -6.64 -15.42 -0.77
N ALA A 45 -6.30 -14.44 0.04
CA ALA A 45 -6.72 -14.39 1.43
C ALA A 45 -7.91 -13.44 1.59
N PHE A 46 -8.87 -13.78 2.45
CA PHE A 46 -9.84 -12.86 3.01
C PHE A 46 -9.53 -12.54 4.46
N ASP A 47 -9.66 -11.27 4.83
CA ASP A 47 -9.86 -10.84 6.20
C ASP A 47 -11.35 -10.56 6.39
N GLU A 48 -12.00 -11.39 7.21
CA GLU A 48 -13.42 -11.32 7.53
C GLU A 48 -13.57 -10.95 9.01
N GLN A 49 -13.46 -9.65 9.31
CA GLN A 49 -13.50 -9.13 10.69
C GLN A 49 -12.42 -9.77 11.60
N GLY A 50 -11.18 -9.83 11.10
CA GLY A 50 -10.04 -10.43 11.79
C GLY A 50 -9.85 -11.93 11.54
N LEU A 51 -10.88 -12.62 11.04
CA LEU A 51 -10.75 -14.03 10.65
C LEU A 51 -10.08 -14.14 9.28
N ARG A 52 -8.78 -14.38 9.28
CA ARG A 52 -7.98 -14.43 8.06
C ARG A 52 -7.86 -15.84 7.54
N ASN A 53 -8.35 -16.08 6.31
CA ASN A 53 -8.33 -17.40 5.69
C ASN A 53 -8.00 -17.33 4.19
N ILE A 54 -7.39 -18.40 3.68
CA ILE A 54 -7.07 -18.57 2.27
C ILE A 54 -8.23 -19.26 1.56
N TYR A 55 -8.58 -18.72 0.40
CA TYR A 55 -9.56 -19.24 -0.53
C TYR A 55 -8.91 -19.61 -1.85
N VAL A 56 -9.46 -20.60 -2.53
CA VAL A 56 -8.99 -21.09 -3.83
C VAL A 56 -10.15 -21.28 -4.80
N ALA A 57 -9.85 -21.15 -6.08
CA ALA A 57 -10.81 -21.47 -7.15
C ALA A 57 -10.07 -21.91 -8.41
N GLU A 58 -10.75 -22.68 -9.28
CA GLU A 58 -10.18 -23.18 -10.51
C GLU A 58 -11.20 -23.20 -11.66
N SER A 59 -10.70 -23.16 -12.89
CA SER A 59 -11.49 -23.27 -14.12
C SER A 59 -12.25 -24.60 -14.18
N PRO A 60 -13.44 -24.67 -14.87
CA PRO A 60 -14.07 -23.54 -15.59
C PRO A 60 -14.99 -22.68 -14.71
N GLU A 61 -15.50 -23.18 -13.59
CA GLU A 61 -16.53 -22.50 -12.79
C GLU A 61 -15.96 -21.42 -11.89
N TYR A 62 -14.71 -21.55 -11.46
CA TYR A 62 -14.10 -20.67 -10.46
C TYR A 62 -14.99 -20.48 -9.22
N SER A 63 -15.52 -21.60 -8.69
CA SER A 63 -16.30 -21.59 -7.46
C SER A 63 -15.38 -21.45 -6.25
N PRO A 64 -15.52 -20.38 -5.44
CA PRO A 64 -14.66 -20.16 -4.29
C PRO A 64 -14.79 -21.27 -3.26
N ARG A 65 -13.67 -21.77 -2.76
CA ARG A 65 -13.60 -22.76 -1.68
C ARG A 65 -12.62 -22.29 -0.62
N LYS A 66 -13.06 -22.25 0.63
CA LYS A 66 -12.19 -21.96 1.77
C LYS A 66 -11.20 -23.10 1.97
N LEU A 67 -9.90 -22.78 1.99
CA LEU A 67 -8.83 -23.77 2.12
C LEU A 67 -8.36 -23.93 3.55
N THR A 68 -8.07 -22.82 4.25
CA THR A 68 -7.70 -22.81 5.67
C THR A 68 -8.91 -22.59 6.55
N ASN A 69 -8.83 -22.92 7.84
CA ASN A 69 -9.93 -22.77 8.78
C ASN A 69 -9.46 -22.18 10.12
N TYR A 70 -8.90 -20.97 10.06
CA TYR A 70 -8.59 -20.18 11.26
C TYR A 70 -9.90 -19.56 11.77
N MET A 71 -10.22 -19.81 13.04
CA MET A 71 -11.53 -19.51 13.65
C MET A 71 -11.47 -18.36 14.65
N GLU A 72 -10.30 -17.78 14.89
CA GLU A 72 -10.08 -16.74 15.88
C GLU A 72 -9.30 -15.57 15.27
N ASP A 73 -9.65 -14.34 15.69
CA ASP A 73 -8.83 -13.16 15.41
C ASP A 73 -7.66 -13.12 16.40
N THR A 74 -6.52 -13.58 15.96
CA THR A 74 -5.26 -13.55 16.73
C THR A 74 -4.36 -12.41 16.29
N GLY A 75 -4.81 -11.53 15.40
CA GLY A 75 -4.00 -10.47 14.80
C GLY A 75 -2.90 -10.98 13.84
N GLN A 76 -2.78 -12.29 13.63
CA GLN A 76 -1.72 -12.84 12.78
C GLN A 76 -2.05 -12.66 11.30
N GLU A 77 -1.18 -12.01 10.56
CA GLU A 77 -1.34 -11.78 9.13
C GLU A 77 -1.17 -13.07 8.31
N LEU A 78 -1.87 -13.18 7.17
CA LEU A 78 -1.60 -14.13 6.10
C LEU A 78 -0.99 -13.37 4.93
N SER A 79 0.24 -13.72 4.54
CA SER A 79 0.97 -13.02 3.48
C SER A 79 1.78 -13.96 2.61
N SER A 80 2.35 -13.44 1.53
CA SER A 80 3.18 -14.20 0.58
C SER A 80 2.47 -15.45 0.02
N VAL A 81 1.14 -15.38 -0.16
CA VAL A 81 0.36 -16.48 -0.71
C VAL A 81 0.79 -16.74 -2.15
N SER A 82 1.18 -17.96 -2.45
CA SER A 82 1.64 -18.37 -3.77
C SER A 82 1.16 -19.77 -4.12
N ILE A 83 0.96 -20.02 -5.43
CA ILE A 83 0.57 -21.32 -5.97
C ILE A 83 1.78 -21.92 -6.69
N SER A 84 2.04 -23.20 -6.48
CA SER A 84 3.08 -23.93 -7.23
C SER A 84 2.80 -23.88 -8.73
N ALA A 85 3.85 -24.04 -9.56
CA ALA A 85 3.72 -23.95 -11.01
C ALA A 85 2.75 -24.98 -11.59
N ASP A 86 2.68 -26.20 -11.00
CA ASP A 86 1.74 -27.25 -11.36
C ASP A 86 0.33 -27.06 -10.78
N GLY A 87 0.15 -26.08 -9.88
CA GLY A 87 -1.12 -25.77 -9.24
C GLY A 87 -1.53 -26.73 -8.12
N ASN A 88 -0.63 -27.55 -7.58
CA ASN A 88 -0.97 -28.56 -6.58
C ASN A 88 -0.77 -28.11 -5.13
N TRP A 89 0.01 -27.05 -4.91
CA TRP A 89 0.37 -26.56 -3.59
C TRP A 89 0.13 -25.06 -3.44
N ILE A 90 -0.32 -24.67 -2.26
CA ILE A 90 -0.34 -23.30 -1.77
C ILE A 90 0.76 -23.15 -0.73
N VAL A 91 1.58 -22.09 -0.82
CA VAL A 91 2.57 -21.71 0.19
C VAL A 91 2.22 -20.32 0.69
N TYR A 92 2.29 -20.11 2.00
CA TYR A 92 1.99 -18.82 2.63
C TYR A 92 2.75 -18.63 3.93
N ILE A 93 2.80 -17.40 4.39
CA ILE A 93 3.29 -17.03 5.72
C ILE A 93 2.09 -16.77 6.64
N ARG A 94 2.18 -17.19 7.89
CA ARG A 94 1.28 -16.77 8.96
C ARG A 94 2.09 -16.15 10.09
N GLY A 95 1.73 -14.93 10.48
CA GLY A 95 2.40 -14.15 11.52
C GLY A 95 2.99 -12.84 11.04
N GLY A 96 3.42 -12.00 11.98
CA GLY A 96 4.01 -10.70 11.69
C GLY A 96 3.03 -9.62 11.24
N ASP A 97 3.58 -8.45 10.96
CA ASP A 97 2.91 -7.30 10.32
C ASP A 97 3.83 -6.79 9.20
N PHE A 98 3.66 -7.34 8.00
CA PHE A 98 4.51 -7.04 6.84
C PHE A 98 4.30 -5.64 6.26
N GLY A 99 3.22 -4.97 6.65
CA GLY A 99 2.92 -3.61 6.23
C GLY A 99 3.68 -2.55 7.03
N SER A 100 4.09 -2.82 8.27
CA SER A 100 4.75 -1.84 9.14
C SER A 100 5.99 -2.34 9.89
N ASN A 101 6.35 -3.61 9.82
CA ASN A 101 7.58 -4.10 10.41
C ASN A 101 8.81 -3.66 9.60
N TRP A 102 9.86 -3.22 10.31
CA TRP A 102 11.19 -3.00 9.70
C TRP A 102 12.00 -4.30 9.53
N ASP A 103 11.57 -5.38 10.15
CA ASP A 103 12.13 -6.72 10.02
C ASP A 103 10.97 -7.72 9.90
N ASP A 104 10.86 -8.38 8.75
CA ASP A 104 9.77 -9.29 8.42
C ASP A 104 9.73 -10.53 9.35
N GLU A 105 10.84 -10.86 10.02
CA GLU A 105 10.91 -11.97 10.98
C GLU A 105 10.37 -11.62 12.39
N LEU A 106 10.01 -10.34 12.65
CA LEU A 106 9.50 -9.93 13.96
C LEU A 106 8.04 -10.38 14.16
N PRO A 107 7.74 -11.11 15.25
CA PRO A 107 6.37 -11.48 15.58
C PRO A 107 5.56 -10.29 16.10
N VAL A 108 4.25 -10.40 16.05
CA VAL A 108 3.28 -9.50 16.72
C VAL A 108 2.46 -10.31 17.72
N ASN A 109 2.07 -9.67 18.83
CA ASN A 109 1.37 -10.37 19.92
C ASN A 109 0.22 -9.54 20.53
N PRO A 110 -0.74 -9.07 19.73
CA PRO A 110 -1.81 -8.20 20.23
C PRO A 110 -2.86 -8.95 21.09
N THR A 111 -2.72 -10.25 21.26
CA THR A 111 -3.55 -11.10 22.13
C THR A 111 -2.96 -11.34 23.51
N PHE A 112 -1.77 -10.78 23.81
CA PHE A 112 -1.05 -10.94 25.07
C PHE A 112 -0.72 -12.42 25.40
N ASP A 113 -0.50 -13.26 24.36
CA ASP A 113 -0.16 -14.67 24.58
C ASP A 113 1.19 -14.75 25.35
N PRO A 114 1.26 -15.50 26.47
CA PRO A 114 2.53 -15.71 27.17
C PRO A 114 3.64 -16.32 26.31
N PHE A 115 3.26 -17.02 25.25
CA PHE A 115 4.18 -17.56 24.23
C PHE A 115 3.89 -16.86 22.88
N PRO A 116 4.62 -15.77 22.55
CA PRO A 116 4.35 -14.99 21.35
C PRO A 116 4.25 -15.86 20.10
N PRO A 117 3.27 -15.62 19.22
CA PRO A 117 3.17 -16.29 17.94
C PRO A 117 4.45 -16.11 17.13
N LYS A 118 4.79 -17.11 16.31
CA LYS A 118 5.96 -17.08 15.45
C LYS A 118 5.58 -16.71 14.01
N VAL A 119 6.51 -16.15 13.27
CA VAL A 119 6.38 -15.96 11.83
C VAL A 119 6.77 -17.26 11.13
N GLN A 120 5.80 -17.93 10.52
CA GLN A 120 5.92 -19.30 10.04
C GLN A 120 5.49 -19.45 8.59
N ILE A 121 6.24 -20.28 7.85
CA ILE A 121 5.93 -20.69 6.49
C ILE A 121 5.15 -21.99 6.53
N TRP A 122 4.04 -22.00 5.81
CA TRP A 122 3.14 -23.14 5.69
C TRP A 122 2.96 -23.54 4.24
N SER A 123 2.78 -24.82 3.97
CA SER A 123 2.27 -25.33 2.72
C SER A 123 0.94 -26.04 2.91
N PHE A 124 0.14 -26.09 1.84
CA PHE A 124 -1.19 -26.69 1.86
C PHE A 124 -1.50 -27.30 0.49
N PRO A 125 -1.96 -28.57 0.39
CA PRO A 125 -2.41 -29.12 -0.89
C PRO A 125 -3.60 -28.32 -1.45
N PHE A 126 -3.55 -27.92 -2.70
CA PHE A 126 -4.62 -27.15 -3.34
C PHE A 126 -5.97 -27.87 -3.28
N SER A 127 -5.96 -29.21 -3.38
CA SER A 127 -7.18 -30.06 -3.30
C SER A 127 -7.83 -30.05 -1.90
N GLY A 128 -7.13 -29.63 -0.87
CA GLY A 128 -7.54 -29.71 0.54
C GLY A 128 -6.72 -30.71 1.34
N GLY A 129 -7.04 -30.85 2.63
CA GLY A 129 -6.30 -31.69 3.57
C GLY A 129 -5.93 -30.90 4.82
N ASN A 130 -4.71 -31.08 5.33
CA ASN A 130 -4.18 -30.35 6.48
C ASN A 130 -3.02 -29.45 6.07
N PRO A 131 -2.88 -28.26 6.70
CA PRO A 131 -1.71 -27.43 6.51
C PRO A 131 -0.46 -28.12 7.06
N ILE A 132 0.66 -27.94 6.39
CA ILE A 132 1.97 -28.49 6.75
C ILE A 132 2.85 -27.31 7.17
N LEU A 133 3.33 -27.33 8.42
CA LEU A 133 4.34 -26.37 8.87
C LEU A 133 5.68 -26.73 8.21
N ILE A 134 6.25 -25.79 7.48
CA ILE A 134 7.54 -25.92 6.81
C ILE A 134 8.67 -25.52 7.77
N ASP A 135 8.65 -24.27 8.23
CA ASP A 135 9.67 -23.73 9.17
C ASP A 135 9.25 -22.34 9.65
N GLU A 136 10.01 -21.77 10.58
CA GLU A 136 10.03 -20.34 10.86
C GLU A 136 10.84 -19.62 9.78
N GLY A 137 10.33 -18.51 9.25
CA GLY A 137 11.03 -17.72 8.24
C GLY A 137 10.09 -16.90 7.37
N VAL A 138 10.68 -16.22 6.38
CA VAL A 138 9.99 -15.24 5.54
C VAL A 138 10.39 -15.36 4.06
N ASN A 139 9.64 -14.68 3.20
CA ASN A 139 9.90 -14.58 1.75
C ASN A 139 10.06 -15.97 1.06
N PRO A 140 9.11 -16.91 1.20
CA PRO A 140 9.16 -18.19 0.53
C PRO A 140 9.02 -18.02 -0.99
N VAL A 141 9.81 -18.78 -1.75
CA VAL A 141 9.74 -18.84 -3.22
C VAL A 141 9.72 -20.30 -3.65
N ILE A 142 8.62 -20.70 -4.29
CA ILE A 142 8.46 -22.08 -4.77
C ILE A 142 9.35 -22.32 -6.00
N SER A 143 9.97 -23.49 -6.09
CA SER A 143 10.76 -23.89 -7.26
C SER A 143 9.87 -24.03 -8.50
N PRO A 144 10.39 -23.80 -9.73
CA PRO A 144 9.65 -24.04 -10.97
C PRO A 144 9.23 -25.51 -11.17
N LYS A 145 9.85 -26.43 -10.41
CA LYS A 145 9.52 -27.87 -10.40
C LYS A 145 8.40 -28.22 -9.42
N SER A 146 7.93 -27.25 -8.63
CA SER A 146 6.86 -27.43 -7.63
C SER A 146 7.19 -28.40 -6.48
N ASP A 147 8.48 -28.66 -6.24
CA ASP A 147 8.95 -29.66 -5.28
C ASP A 147 9.59 -29.05 -4.00
N LYS A 148 10.08 -27.81 -4.09
CA LYS A 148 10.86 -27.17 -3.03
C LYS A 148 10.45 -25.71 -2.79
N ILE A 149 10.75 -25.24 -1.58
CA ILE A 149 10.58 -23.84 -1.16
C ILE A 149 11.95 -23.33 -0.72
N ALA A 150 12.43 -22.23 -1.31
CA ALA A 150 13.57 -21.46 -0.83
C ALA A 150 13.05 -20.25 -0.03
N TYR A 151 13.60 -20.00 1.15
CA TYR A 151 13.12 -18.93 2.04
C TYR A 151 14.27 -18.34 2.86
N ILE A 152 13.97 -17.28 3.62
CA ILE A 152 14.92 -16.60 4.49
C ILE A 152 14.60 -16.95 5.94
N LYS A 153 15.64 -17.33 6.69
CA LYS A 153 15.60 -17.51 8.14
C LYS A 153 16.89 -16.94 8.73
N SER A 154 16.75 -16.02 9.68
CA SER A 154 17.86 -15.29 10.31
C SER A 154 18.84 -14.69 9.29
N GLY A 155 18.28 -14.06 8.25
CA GLY A 155 19.03 -13.40 7.19
C GLY A 155 19.87 -14.33 6.30
N GLN A 156 19.59 -15.63 6.28
CA GLN A 156 20.25 -16.62 5.43
C GLN A 156 19.23 -17.41 4.60
N LEU A 157 19.69 -17.99 3.49
CA LEU A 157 18.84 -18.80 2.62
C LEU A 157 18.75 -20.24 3.11
N TRP A 158 17.52 -20.71 3.21
CA TRP A 158 17.16 -22.09 3.58
C TRP A 158 16.31 -22.70 2.47
N ILE A 159 16.21 -24.02 2.48
CA ILE A 159 15.39 -24.80 1.56
C ILE A 159 14.68 -25.92 2.31
N SER A 160 13.46 -26.20 1.88
CA SER A 160 12.69 -27.36 2.35
C SER A 160 11.92 -27.98 1.21
N SER A 161 11.51 -29.25 1.36
CA SER A 161 10.51 -29.85 0.49
C SER A 161 9.16 -29.16 0.68
N ILE A 162 8.38 -29.00 -0.40
CA ILE A 162 7.07 -28.35 -0.34
C ILE A 162 6.03 -29.17 0.40
N ASP A 163 6.19 -30.49 0.42
CA ASP A 163 5.32 -31.43 1.12
C ASP A 163 5.75 -31.68 2.57
N GLY A 164 6.76 -30.95 3.07
CA GLY A 164 7.29 -31.09 4.43
C GLY A 164 8.10 -32.35 4.69
N GLN A 165 8.47 -33.11 3.65
CA GLN A 165 9.29 -34.29 3.81
C GLN A 165 10.76 -33.90 4.08
N GLY A 166 11.33 -34.46 5.15
CA GLY A 166 12.70 -34.17 5.56
C GLY A 166 12.85 -32.87 6.37
N GLU A 167 14.06 -32.63 6.87
CA GLU A 167 14.37 -31.45 7.67
C GLU A 167 14.73 -30.25 6.78
N PRO A 168 14.32 -29.03 7.16
CA PRO A 168 14.78 -27.81 6.51
C PRO A 168 16.31 -27.68 6.55
N GLU A 169 16.88 -27.22 5.46
CA GLU A 169 18.32 -27.16 5.28
C GLU A 169 18.81 -25.77 4.92
N LYS A 170 19.86 -25.27 5.62
CA LYS A 170 20.56 -24.08 5.18
C LYS A 170 21.31 -24.34 3.88
N LEU A 171 21.03 -23.61 2.82
CA LEU A 171 21.64 -23.83 1.49
C LEU A 171 23.15 -23.62 1.50
N PHE A 172 23.60 -22.53 2.14
CA PHE A 172 25.01 -22.16 2.25
C PHE A 172 25.21 -21.15 3.37
N HIS A 173 26.45 -20.88 3.70
CA HIS A 173 26.83 -19.76 4.54
C HIS A 173 27.52 -18.69 3.70
N SER A 174 27.04 -17.44 3.78
CA SER A 174 27.73 -16.31 3.18
C SER A 174 27.61 -15.08 4.10
N ARG A 175 28.58 -14.17 3.97
CA ARG A 175 28.61 -12.92 4.74
C ARG A 175 27.43 -12.03 4.36
N GLY A 176 26.86 -11.33 5.34
CA GLY A 176 25.78 -10.36 5.18
C GLY A 176 24.39 -10.98 5.29
N LYS A 177 23.35 -10.19 5.10
CA LYS A 177 21.96 -10.67 4.98
C LYS A 177 21.70 -11.07 3.53
N ASN A 178 21.28 -12.31 3.30
CA ASN A 178 20.98 -12.85 1.98
C ASN A 178 19.47 -12.83 1.75
N GLY A 179 19.02 -12.54 0.54
CA GLY A 179 17.60 -12.49 0.19
C GLY A 179 17.36 -12.15 -1.27
N SER A 180 16.13 -11.77 -1.61
CA SER A 180 15.70 -11.53 -3.00
C SER A 180 16.02 -12.71 -3.91
N GLN A 181 15.87 -13.93 -3.39
CA GLN A 181 16.17 -15.17 -4.08
C GLN A 181 15.21 -15.40 -5.26
N VAL A 182 15.75 -15.89 -6.36
CA VAL A 182 15.01 -16.24 -7.59
C VAL A 182 15.56 -17.53 -8.16
N TRP A 183 14.70 -18.50 -8.38
CA TRP A 183 15.08 -19.74 -9.06
C TRP A 183 15.39 -19.49 -10.54
N SER A 184 16.39 -20.21 -11.07
CA SER A 184 16.57 -20.32 -12.53
C SER A 184 15.35 -20.98 -13.16
N PRO A 185 15.04 -20.74 -14.47
CA PRO A 185 13.86 -21.30 -15.13
C PRO A 185 13.75 -22.83 -15.07
N ASP A 186 14.88 -23.52 -15.03
CA ASP A 186 14.98 -24.99 -14.91
C ASP A 186 14.95 -25.48 -13.44
N GLY A 187 14.97 -24.58 -12.46
CA GLY A 187 15.00 -24.90 -11.04
C GLY A 187 16.31 -25.52 -10.54
N SER A 188 17.40 -25.42 -11.30
CA SER A 188 18.71 -26.00 -10.92
C SER A 188 19.58 -25.02 -10.11
N LYS A 189 19.29 -23.71 -10.15
CA LYS A 189 20.10 -22.66 -9.52
C LYS A 189 19.22 -21.64 -8.81
N ILE A 190 19.82 -20.90 -7.87
CA ILE A 190 19.19 -19.75 -7.21
C ILE A 190 20.12 -18.54 -7.34
N ALA A 191 19.62 -17.46 -7.93
CA ALA A 191 20.24 -16.15 -7.81
C ALA A 191 19.73 -15.45 -6.55
N PHE A 192 20.60 -14.73 -5.87
CA PHE A 192 20.26 -14.02 -4.64
C PHE A 192 21.05 -12.72 -4.49
N ARG A 193 20.56 -11.82 -3.66
CA ARG A 193 21.27 -10.62 -3.20
C ARG A 193 21.96 -10.91 -1.87
N SER A 194 23.26 -10.61 -1.73
CA SER A 194 23.97 -10.56 -0.45
C SER A 194 24.16 -9.11 -0.04
N ASN A 195 23.37 -8.63 0.93
CA ASN A 195 23.46 -7.28 1.48
C ASN A 195 24.54 -7.23 2.56
N ARG A 196 25.53 -6.35 2.39
CA ARG A 196 26.70 -6.19 3.27
C ARG A 196 26.79 -4.78 3.87
N GLY A 197 25.66 -4.07 3.97
CA GLY A 197 25.53 -2.70 4.49
C GLY A 197 25.71 -1.67 3.39
N ASP A 198 26.91 -1.14 3.23
CA ASP A 198 27.24 -0.09 2.24
C ASP A 198 27.25 -0.58 0.78
N ARG A 199 27.30 -1.89 0.57
CA ARG A 199 27.32 -2.55 -0.74
C ARG A 199 26.49 -3.82 -0.74
N SER A 200 26.15 -4.34 -1.92
CA SER A 200 25.53 -5.65 -2.07
C SER A 200 25.92 -6.30 -3.41
N PHE A 201 25.88 -7.61 -3.47
CA PHE A 201 26.29 -8.39 -4.62
C PHE A 201 25.19 -9.35 -5.07
N ILE A 202 25.18 -9.69 -6.36
CA ILE A 202 24.39 -10.80 -6.87
C ILE A 202 25.24 -12.07 -6.84
N GLY A 203 24.76 -13.04 -6.07
CA GLY A 203 25.33 -14.39 -5.99
C GLY A 203 24.47 -15.42 -6.73
N VAL A 204 25.09 -16.50 -7.15
CA VAL A 204 24.43 -17.68 -7.72
C VAL A 204 24.88 -18.91 -6.95
N TYR A 205 23.90 -19.65 -6.44
CA TYR A 205 24.08 -20.99 -5.86
C TYR A 205 23.61 -22.05 -6.86
N GLU A 206 24.42 -23.10 -7.04
CA GLU A 206 24.06 -24.24 -7.89
C GLU A 206 23.83 -25.51 -7.05
N ASN A 207 24.82 -25.92 -6.26
CA ASN A 207 24.72 -27.02 -5.33
C ASN A 207 25.87 -26.96 -4.30
N LYS A 208 25.87 -27.89 -3.33
CA LYS A 208 26.84 -27.94 -2.23
C LYS A 208 28.30 -28.15 -2.66
N ASN A 209 28.55 -28.74 -3.83
CA ASN A 209 29.88 -29.11 -4.30
C ASN A 209 30.47 -27.98 -5.20
N ILE A 210 29.72 -26.96 -5.55
CA ILE A 210 30.16 -25.87 -6.41
C ILE A 210 30.23 -24.59 -5.56
N PRO A 211 31.39 -23.89 -5.53
CA PRO A 211 31.50 -22.61 -4.84
C PRO A 211 30.49 -21.58 -5.37
N LEU A 212 30.02 -20.70 -4.48
CA LEU A 212 29.16 -19.58 -4.86
C LEU A 212 29.82 -18.74 -5.94
N LYS A 213 29.08 -18.42 -6.98
CA LYS A 213 29.48 -17.50 -8.04
C LYS A 213 29.01 -16.11 -7.71
N TRP A 214 29.85 -15.10 -7.92
CA TRP A 214 29.52 -13.70 -7.74
C TRP A 214 29.59 -12.99 -9.09
N ILE A 215 28.49 -12.36 -9.49
CA ILE A 215 28.37 -11.70 -10.78
C ILE A 215 29.00 -10.30 -10.71
N ASP A 216 30.18 -10.15 -11.28
CA ASP A 216 30.92 -8.88 -11.42
C ASP A 216 30.84 -7.96 -10.18
N PRO A 217 31.34 -8.42 -9.00
CA PRO A 217 31.26 -7.66 -7.76
C PRO A 217 31.91 -6.29 -7.87
N SER A 218 31.26 -5.27 -7.33
CA SER A 218 31.73 -3.89 -7.36
C SER A 218 31.57 -3.23 -5.98
N TYR A 219 31.98 -1.95 -5.87
CA TYR A 219 31.75 -1.15 -4.66
C TYR A 219 30.31 -0.61 -4.58
N ASP A 220 29.44 -1.02 -5.50
CA ASP A 220 28.06 -0.59 -5.63
C ASP A 220 27.08 -1.52 -4.88
N ARG A 221 25.80 -1.19 -4.94
CA ARG A 221 24.70 -1.97 -4.38
C ARG A 221 23.88 -2.59 -5.49
N ASP A 222 23.94 -3.91 -5.58
CA ASP A 222 23.17 -4.71 -6.53
C ASP A 222 21.88 -5.23 -5.90
N SER A 223 20.79 -5.29 -6.68
CA SER A 223 19.47 -5.76 -6.21
C SER A 223 18.61 -6.28 -7.35
N SER A 224 17.48 -6.92 -7.00
CA SER A 224 16.43 -7.34 -7.94
C SER A 224 16.92 -8.22 -9.10
N PRO A 225 17.64 -9.34 -8.85
CA PRO A 225 18.10 -10.22 -9.92
C PRO A 225 16.91 -10.87 -10.67
N ARG A 226 17.04 -11.01 -11.99
CA ARG A 226 16.08 -11.71 -12.87
C ARG A 226 16.82 -12.54 -13.88
N TRP A 227 16.46 -13.82 -13.98
CA TRP A 227 17.05 -14.75 -14.92
C TRP A 227 16.58 -14.51 -16.35
N SER A 228 17.49 -14.72 -17.30
CA SER A 228 17.13 -14.92 -18.70
C SER A 228 16.30 -16.19 -18.87
N PRO A 229 15.44 -16.29 -19.91
CA PRO A 229 14.64 -17.49 -20.18
C PRO A 229 15.46 -18.77 -20.33
N ASN A 230 16.69 -18.68 -20.82
CA ASN A 230 17.62 -19.80 -20.99
C ASN A 230 18.47 -20.11 -19.75
N GLY A 231 18.37 -19.30 -18.67
CA GLY A 231 19.10 -19.51 -17.43
C GLY A 231 20.61 -19.25 -17.47
N ASN A 232 21.12 -18.57 -18.49
CA ASN A 232 22.56 -18.33 -18.68
C ASN A 232 22.98 -16.91 -18.28
N GLU A 233 22.03 -15.99 -18.16
CA GLU A 233 22.29 -14.59 -17.85
C GLU A 233 21.33 -14.10 -16.76
N ILE A 234 21.71 -12.98 -16.11
CA ILE A 234 20.91 -12.33 -15.07
C ILE A 234 20.92 -10.83 -15.35
N VAL A 235 19.73 -10.19 -15.35
CA VAL A 235 19.66 -8.73 -15.23
C VAL A 235 19.38 -8.34 -13.77
N PHE A 236 19.95 -7.22 -13.37
CA PHE A 236 19.78 -6.70 -12.01
C PHE A 236 19.95 -5.17 -11.97
N ILE A 237 19.51 -4.56 -10.88
CA ILE A 237 19.66 -3.11 -10.65
C ILE A 237 20.96 -2.87 -9.90
N ARG A 238 21.76 -1.89 -10.36
CA ARG A 238 22.96 -1.41 -9.68
C ARG A 238 22.81 0.07 -9.32
N GLN A 239 23.06 0.39 -8.06
CA GLN A 239 23.09 1.74 -7.51
C GLN A 239 24.46 2.00 -6.85
N PRO A 240 24.92 3.26 -6.77
CA PRO A 240 26.14 3.59 -6.02
C PRO A 240 26.11 3.06 -4.59
N GLY A 241 27.25 2.65 -4.08
CA GLY A 241 27.43 2.24 -2.70
C GLY A 241 27.03 3.34 -1.70
N ALA A 242 26.64 2.94 -0.49
CA ALA A 242 26.15 3.85 0.54
C ALA A 242 27.33 4.41 1.39
N ALA A 243 28.30 5.03 0.75
CA ALA A 243 29.48 5.62 1.39
C ALA A 243 29.82 7.00 0.82
N GLY A 244 30.80 7.64 1.42
CA GLY A 244 31.29 8.95 0.97
C GLY A 244 30.65 10.12 1.73
N LYS A 245 30.81 11.33 1.18
CA LYS A 245 30.27 12.55 1.78
C LYS A 245 28.73 12.57 1.66
N PRO A 246 27.97 12.90 2.73
CA PRO A 246 26.53 13.04 2.62
C PRO A 246 26.15 14.15 1.64
N ASN A 247 25.04 13.94 0.93
CA ASN A 247 24.46 15.01 0.12
C ASN A 247 23.78 16.04 1.04
N PRO A 248 23.54 17.27 0.52
CA PRO A 248 22.70 18.23 1.22
C PRO A 248 21.36 17.62 1.62
N ILE A 249 20.86 18.01 2.80
CA ILE A 249 19.58 17.57 3.34
C ILE A 249 18.43 18.24 2.60
N LEU A 250 18.57 19.55 2.35
CA LEU A 250 17.62 20.36 1.62
C LEU A 250 17.87 20.28 0.11
N GLY A 251 16.84 20.39 -0.67
CA GLY A 251 16.91 20.31 -2.12
C GLY A 251 16.71 18.91 -2.71
N GLY A 252 16.50 18.89 -4.00
CA GLY A 252 16.27 17.66 -4.76
C GLY A 252 17.56 16.88 -4.97
N ARG A 253 17.49 15.56 -4.89
CA ARG A 253 18.63 14.66 -5.10
C ARG A 253 18.32 13.63 -6.18
N HIS A 254 19.19 13.59 -7.20
CA HIS A 254 19.19 12.47 -8.15
C HIS A 254 19.72 11.19 -7.48
N VAL A 255 18.91 10.14 -7.48
CA VAL A 255 19.29 8.80 -6.98
C VAL A 255 19.62 7.92 -8.18
N SER A 256 20.90 7.86 -8.54
CA SER A 256 21.39 7.13 -9.71
C SER A 256 21.12 5.63 -9.63
N TRP A 257 20.84 5.01 -10.78
CA TRP A 257 20.70 3.57 -10.93
C TRP A 257 20.95 3.14 -12.37
N LYS A 258 21.17 1.82 -12.56
CA LYS A 258 21.43 1.21 -13.87
C LYS A 258 20.82 -0.17 -13.92
N ILE A 259 20.46 -0.62 -15.10
CA ILE A 259 20.17 -2.03 -15.39
C ILE A 259 21.45 -2.66 -15.90
N ILE A 260 21.90 -3.71 -15.25
CA ILE A 260 23.10 -4.48 -15.55
C ILE A 260 22.70 -5.84 -16.08
N LYS A 261 23.37 -6.32 -17.13
CA LYS A 261 23.25 -7.68 -17.66
C LYS A 261 24.55 -8.43 -17.37
N GLY A 262 24.49 -9.54 -16.63
CA GLY A 262 25.62 -10.36 -16.23
C GLY A 262 25.50 -11.80 -16.78
N ASP A 263 26.63 -12.35 -17.20
CA ASP A 263 26.75 -13.74 -17.69
C ASP A 263 27.27 -14.66 -16.58
N ILE A 264 26.58 -15.78 -16.33
CA ILE A 264 26.87 -16.66 -15.19
C ILE A 264 28.11 -17.59 -15.41
N LYS A 265 28.59 -17.70 -16.65
CA LYS A 265 29.77 -18.50 -16.97
C LYS A 265 31.04 -17.68 -16.87
N SER A 266 31.08 -16.53 -17.51
CA SER A 266 32.23 -15.62 -17.46
C SER A 266 32.30 -14.78 -16.20
N LEU A 267 31.19 -14.63 -15.47
CA LEU A 267 30.99 -13.79 -14.29
C LEU A 267 31.21 -12.30 -14.55
N LYS A 268 31.17 -11.87 -15.82
CA LYS A 268 31.30 -10.47 -16.25
C LYS A 268 29.94 -9.85 -16.50
N SER A 269 29.89 -8.54 -16.43
CA SER A 269 28.66 -7.79 -16.71
C SER A 269 28.87 -6.60 -17.64
N LYS A 270 27.78 -6.12 -18.25
CA LYS A 270 27.72 -4.87 -19.01
C LYS A 270 26.51 -4.03 -18.55
N VAL A 271 26.64 -2.71 -18.67
CA VAL A 271 25.50 -1.82 -18.51
C VAL A 271 24.58 -2.01 -19.71
N LEU A 272 23.33 -2.37 -19.44
CA LEU A 272 22.30 -2.52 -20.47
C LEU A 272 21.57 -1.20 -20.71
N TRP A 273 21.24 -0.49 -19.61
CA TRP A 273 20.52 0.78 -19.66
C TRP A 273 20.77 1.63 -18.41
N GLN A 274 20.61 2.95 -18.55
CA GLN A 274 20.58 3.89 -17.43
C GLN A 274 19.70 5.10 -17.77
N PRO A 275 18.97 5.66 -16.78
CA PRO A 275 18.16 6.84 -17.00
C PRO A 275 19.00 8.11 -17.16
N PRO A 276 18.41 9.22 -17.66
CA PRO A 276 19.04 10.54 -17.64
C PRO A 276 19.42 10.97 -16.21
N LYS A 277 20.50 11.74 -16.07
CA LYS A 277 20.97 12.30 -14.78
C LYS A 277 20.13 13.51 -14.36
N THR A 278 18.83 13.32 -14.19
CA THR A 278 17.85 14.31 -13.73
C THR A 278 17.15 13.83 -12.48
N LEU A 279 16.42 14.70 -11.78
CA LEU A 279 15.60 14.28 -10.62
C LEU A 279 14.58 13.21 -11.01
N ARG A 280 13.90 13.37 -12.16
CA ARG A 280 12.96 12.40 -12.73
C ARG A 280 13.62 11.06 -13.09
N GLY A 281 14.91 11.09 -13.46
CA GLY A 281 15.69 9.88 -13.72
C GLY A 281 16.17 9.13 -12.47
N SER A 282 15.74 9.54 -11.28
CA SER A 282 16.01 8.80 -10.03
C SER A 282 15.32 7.43 -10.02
N ILE A 283 15.85 6.50 -9.21
CA ILE A 283 15.22 5.20 -9.05
C ILE A 283 13.78 5.35 -8.56
N PRO A 284 12.80 4.66 -9.19
CA PRO A 284 11.41 4.72 -8.79
C PRO A 284 11.18 4.25 -7.34
N ARG A 285 10.28 4.95 -6.62
CA ARG A 285 9.86 4.63 -5.26
C ARG A 285 8.34 4.34 -5.18
N THR A 286 7.75 3.98 -6.31
CA THR A 286 6.36 3.53 -6.41
C THR A 286 6.24 2.05 -6.10
N GLN A 287 5.02 1.55 -6.08
CA GLN A 287 4.71 0.14 -5.85
C GLN A 287 5.54 -0.77 -6.79
N GLY A 288 6.25 -1.74 -6.22
CA GLY A 288 7.15 -2.65 -6.94
C GLY A 288 8.47 -2.03 -7.41
N GLY A 289 8.77 -0.76 -7.09
CA GLY A 289 10.00 -0.06 -7.45
C GLY A 289 10.22 -0.02 -8.96
N THR A 290 11.32 -0.58 -9.45
CA THR A 290 11.62 -0.64 -10.89
C THR A 290 10.78 -1.65 -11.66
N ASN A 291 10.06 -2.53 -11.00
CA ASN A 291 9.29 -3.62 -11.63
C ASN A 291 10.07 -4.38 -12.73
N LEU A 292 11.38 -4.57 -12.51
CA LEU A 292 12.29 -5.20 -13.46
C LEU A 292 11.88 -6.64 -13.74
N ASN A 293 11.71 -6.99 -15.03
CA ASN A 293 11.45 -8.36 -15.47
C ASN A 293 12.22 -8.66 -16.77
N TRP A 294 12.57 -9.92 -16.97
CA TRP A 294 13.03 -10.44 -18.24
C TRP A 294 11.85 -11.11 -18.96
N ALA A 295 11.37 -10.45 -20.00
CA ALA A 295 10.32 -10.95 -20.88
C ALA A 295 10.94 -11.94 -21.92
N GLU A 296 10.32 -12.16 -23.07
CA GLU A 296 10.81 -13.13 -24.06
C GLU A 296 12.25 -12.81 -24.51
N ASN A 297 12.45 -11.69 -25.20
CA ASN A 297 13.76 -11.19 -25.66
C ASN A 297 14.00 -9.71 -25.29
N ARG A 298 13.29 -9.24 -24.30
CA ARG A 298 13.31 -7.86 -23.84
C ARG A 298 13.38 -7.78 -22.32
N ILE A 299 13.94 -6.68 -21.84
CA ILE A 299 13.91 -6.30 -20.44
C ILE A 299 12.85 -5.22 -20.29
N VAL A 300 11.89 -5.45 -19.41
CA VAL A 300 10.82 -4.50 -19.11
C VAL A 300 11.01 -3.92 -17.70
N PHE A 301 10.77 -2.64 -17.53
CA PHE A 301 10.99 -1.93 -16.28
C PHE A 301 10.15 -0.67 -16.18
N LEU A 302 9.99 -0.15 -14.97
CA LEU A 302 9.33 1.12 -14.69
C LEU A 302 10.37 2.21 -14.46
N SER A 303 10.14 3.40 -15.03
CA SER A 303 10.92 4.60 -14.81
C SER A 303 10.05 5.85 -14.80
N TYR A 304 10.54 6.91 -14.11
CA TYR A 304 9.85 8.21 -14.00
C TYR A 304 10.43 9.30 -14.93
N HIS A 305 11.41 8.98 -15.74
CA HIS A 305 12.25 10.00 -16.39
C HIS A 305 11.52 10.89 -17.40
N ASP A 306 10.33 10.52 -17.85
CA ASP A 306 9.44 11.35 -18.68
C ASP A 306 8.42 12.17 -17.88
N GLY A 307 8.38 11.99 -16.54
CA GLY A 307 7.46 12.70 -15.64
C GLY A 307 6.34 11.87 -15.04
N TRP A 308 6.17 10.62 -15.49
CA TRP A 308 5.19 9.66 -14.98
C TRP A 308 5.80 8.29 -14.71
N PRO A 309 5.26 7.47 -13.81
CA PRO A 309 5.74 6.11 -13.59
C PRO A 309 5.26 5.20 -14.73
N HIS A 310 5.99 5.22 -15.81
CA HIS A 310 5.68 4.49 -17.04
C HIS A 310 6.50 3.23 -17.22
N LEU A 311 5.96 2.31 -18.03
CA LEU A 311 6.62 1.09 -18.43
C LEU A 311 7.47 1.32 -19.68
N TYR A 312 8.69 0.81 -19.59
CA TYR A 312 9.68 0.81 -20.67
C TYR A 312 10.11 -0.60 -20.99
N SER A 313 10.60 -0.77 -22.19
CA SER A 313 11.13 -2.01 -22.68
C SER A 313 12.40 -1.75 -23.49
N ILE A 314 13.42 -2.59 -23.29
CA ILE A 314 14.65 -2.56 -24.06
C ILE A 314 15.02 -3.96 -24.56
N SER A 315 15.67 -4.08 -25.71
CA SER A 315 16.19 -5.37 -26.18
C SER A 315 17.18 -5.94 -25.16
N GLU A 316 17.23 -7.24 -24.99
CA GLU A 316 18.22 -7.93 -24.15
C GLU A 316 19.67 -7.69 -24.60
N GLU A 317 19.87 -7.21 -25.83
CA GLU A 317 21.18 -6.80 -26.34
C GLU A 317 21.50 -5.31 -26.08
N GLY A 318 20.52 -4.53 -25.60
CA GLY A 318 20.64 -3.09 -25.37
C GLY A 318 20.07 -2.27 -26.53
N GLY A 319 20.48 -1.00 -26.61
CA GLY A 319 20.00 -0.07 -27.62
C GLY A 319 19.05 0.97 -27.04
N LYS A 320 18.15 1.53 -27.86
CA LYS A 320 17.18 2.53 -27.44
C LYS A 320 16.00 1.86 -26.74
N GLU A 321 15.60 2.40 -25.62
CA GLU A 321 14.37 1.98 -24.92
C GLU A 321 13.11 2.39 -25.68
N LEU A 322 12.05 1.60 -25.51
CA LEU A 322 10.72 1.84 -26.03
C LEU A 322 9.80 2.21 -24.84
N LEU A 323 9.17 3.38 -24.88
CA LEU A 323 8.10 3.76 -23.96
C LEU A 323 6.84 2.95 -24.35
N LEU A 324 6.39 2.07 -23.44
CA LEU A 324 5.23 1.20 -23.68
C LEU A 324 3.90 1.89 -23.33
N THR A 325 3.91 2.81 -22.38
CA THR A 325 2.69 3.38 -21.77
C THR A 325 2.72 4.91 -21.80
N PRO A 326 2.69 5.55 -23.00
CA PRO A 326 2.70 7.00 -23.11
C PRO A 326 1.34 7.60 -22.63
N GLY A 327 1.40 8.75 -21.93
CA GLY A 327 0.22 9.50 -21.48
C GLY A 327 0.41 10.11 -20.09
N ASP A 328 -0.60 10.86 -19.62
CA ASP A 328 -0.56 11.52 -18.31
C ASP A 328 -1.26 10.64 -17.25
N PHE A 329 -0.63 9.52 -16.89
CA PHE A 329 -1.13 8.55 -15.91
C PHE A 329 0.01 7.73 -15.30
N MET A 330 -0.29 6.98 -14.26
CA MET A 330 0.67 6.10 -13.59
C MET A 330 0.34 4.63 -13.78
N CYS A 331 1.39 3.78 -13.79
CA CYS A 331 1.29 2.32 -13.77
C CYS A 331 1.60 1.77 -12.38
N GLU A 332 0.73 0.87 -11.89
CA GLU A 332 0.88 0.15 -10.60
C GLU A 332 0.57 -1.35 -10.79
N TYR A 333 0.93 -2.20 -9.81
CA TYR A 333 0.61 -3.64 -9.78
C TYR A 333 0.93 -4.36 -11.09
N ILE A 334 2.13 -4.13 -11.61
CA ILE A 334 2.59 -4.61 -12.90
C ILE A 334 2.94 -6.09 -12.84
N LYS A 335 2.39 -6.89 -13.74
CA LYS A 335 2.66 -8.32 -13.87
C LYS A 335 2.95 -8.70 -15.31
N LEU A 336 3.97 -9.54 -15.49
CA LEU A 336 4.29 -10.16 -16.77
C LEU A 336 3.34 -11.35 -17.00
N SER A 337 2.78 -11.48 -18.22
CA SER A 337 1.97 -12.64 -18.58
C SER A 337 2.77 -13.96 -18.54
N PRO A 338 2.14 -15.11 -18.31
CA PRO A 338 2.84 -16.41 -18.27
C PRO A 338 3.62 -16.72 -19.56
N ASP A 339 3.13 -16.31 -20.72
CA ASP A 339 3.82 -16.44 -22.03
C ASP A 339 4.93 -15.41 -22.25
N LYS A 340 5.12 -14.47 -21.29
CA LYS A 340 6.14 -13.39 -21.30
C LYS A 340 6.03 -12.38 -22.45
N LYS A 341 4.89 -12.31 -23.14
CA LYS A 341 4.69 -11.44 -24.33
C LYS A 341 3.99 -10.13 -24.02
N SER A 342 3.33 -10.03 -22.86
CA SER A 342 2.59 -8.83 -22.45
C SER A 342 2.74 -8.54 -20.96
N LEU A 343 2.49 -7.27 -20.60
CA LEU A 343 2.31 -6.82 -19.22
C LEU A 343 0.84 -6.52 -19.01
N VAL A 344 0.32 -6.89 -17.84
CA VAL A 344 -0.94 -6.38 -17.30
C VAL A 344 -0.65 -5.54 -16.07
N PHE A 345 -1.33 -4.44 -15.92
CA PHE A 345 -1.09 -3.49 -14.85
C PHE A 345 -2.34 -2.69 -14.53
N THR A 346 -2.32 -2.03 -13.39
CA THR A 346 -3.33 -1.07 -12.97
C THR A 346 -2.89 0.33 -13.37
N ALA A 347 -3.81 1.15 -13.88
CA ALA A 347 -3.53 2.53 -14.26
C ALA A 347 -4.68 3.47 -13.85
N ASN A 348 -4.35 4.73 -13.56
CA ASN A 348 -5.33 5.78 -13.31
C ASN A 348 -5.67 6.55 -14.61
N THR A 349 -6.09 5.79 -15.62
CA THR A 349 -6.50 6.29 -16.94
C THR A 349 -7.66 5.46 -17.48
N GLY A 350 -8.48 6.06 -18.31
CA GLY A 350 -9.63 5.41 -18.96
C GLY A 350 -10.28 6.36 -19.96
N LYS A 351 -11.58 6.23 -20.13
CA LYS A 351 -12.38 7.05 -21.07
C LYS A 351 -12.99 8.29 -20.41
N ASP A 352 -13.13 8.27 -19.07
CA ASP A 352 -13.71 9.36 -18.29
C ASP A 352 -12.58 10.23 -17.70
N PRO A 353 -12.66 11.57 -17.75
CA PRO A 353 -11.73 12.45 -17.04
C PRO A 353 -11.61 12.20 -15.53
N LEU A 354 -12.61 11.57 -14.90
CA LEU A 354 -12.57 11.14 -13.50
C LEU A 354 -11.70 9.92 -13.25
N ASP A 355 -11.26 9.22 -14.30
CA ASP A 355 -10.45 7.99 -14.17
C ASP A 355 -9.05 8.27 -13.60
N ILE A 356 -8.62 9.54 -13.59
CA ILE A 356 -7.43 9.96 -12.85
C ILE A 356 -7.51 9.62 -11.34
N ASP A 357 -8.73 9.60 -10.77
CA ASP A 357 -9.02 9.24 -9.38
C ASP A 357 -9.70 7.86 -9.26
N ARG A 358 -9.57 7.02 -10.31
CA ARG A 358 -9.96 5.60 -10.35
C ARG A 358 -8.78 4.72 -10.71
N ARG A 359 -9.02 3.44 -10.84
CA ARG A 359 -8.04 2.43 -11.29
C ARG A 359 -8.69 1.48 -12.27
N HIS A 360 -8.05 1.29 -13.41
CA HIS A 360 -8.48 0.33 -14.44
C HIS A 360 -7.34 -0.60 -14.84
N ILE A 361 -7.68 -1.77 -15.36
CA ILE A 361 -6.69 -2.73 -15.83
C ILE A 361 -6.38 -2.48 -17.29
N VAL A 362 -5.08 -2.39 -17.58
CA VAL A 362 -4.53 -2.21 -18.92
C VAL A 362 -3.59 -3.35 -19.25
N LYS A 363 -3.56 -3.75 -20.51
CA LYS A 363 -2.60 -4.69 -21.08
C LYS A 363 -1.77 -3.99 -22.14
N VAL A 364 -0.49 -4.34 -22.25
CA VAL A 364 0.41 -3.83 -23.30
C VAL A 364 1.39 -4.91 -23.72
N SER A 365 1.73 -4.98 -25.01
CA SER A 365 2.80 -5.86 -25.50
C SER A 365 4.16 -5.42 -25.00
N VAL A 366 5.09 -6.36 -24.75
CA VAL A 366 6.45 -6.02 -24.29
C VAL A 366 7.31 -5.37 -25.38
N ASN A 367 6.90 -5.45 -26.65
CA ASN A 367 7.66 -4.99 -27.82
C ASN A 367 6.98 -3.87 -28.62
N LYS A 368 5.81 -3.39 -28.17
CA LYS A 368 5.03 -2.37 -28.87
C LYS A 368 4.17 -1.57 -27.89
N ALA A 369 4.04 -0.29 -28.13
CA ALA A 369 3.15 0.60 -27.37
C ALA A 369 1.69 0.51 -27.87
N ASP A 370 1.06 -0.64 -27.63
CA ASP A 370 -0.30 -0.97 -28.06
C ASP A 370 -1.21 -1.24 -26.86
N MET A 371 -1.32 -0.26 -25.97
CA MET A 371 -2.14 -0.35 -24.77
C MET A 371 -3.60 -0.71 -25.10
N GLU A 372 -4.13 -1.68 -24.37
CA GLU A 372 -5.51 -2.12 -24.42
C GLU A 372 -6.15 -1.98 -23.04
N LEU A 373 -7.18 -1.14 -22.91
CA LEU A 373 -7.98 -1.02 -21.70
C LEU A 373 -8.85 -2.26 -21.55
N LEU A 374 -8.64 -3.03 -20.47
CA LEU A 374 -9.37 -4.29 -20.22
C LEU A 374 -10.62 -4.10 -19.37
N THR A 375 -10.62 -3.08 -18.50
CA THR A 375 -11.76 -2.68 -17.65
C THR A 375 -12.04 -1.21 -17.83
N GLU A 376 -13.30 -0.79 -17.65
CA GLU A 376 -13.75 0.58 -17.84
C GLU A 376 -15.00 0.88 -17.00
N GLY A 377 -15.42 2.13 -16.94
CA GLY A 377 -16.62 2.58 -16.24
C GLY A 377 -16.31 3.27 -14.92
N ASP A 378 -17.23 3.20 -13.97
CA ASP A 378 -17.13 3.86 -12.66
C ASP A 378 -16.56 2.94 -11.54
N GLY A 379 -16.13 1.73 -11.92
CA GLY A 379 -15.48 0.76 -11.05
C GLY A 379 -14.03 1.14 -10.70
N LEU A 380 -13.45 0.31 -9.85
CA LEU A 380 -12.05 0.35 -9.45
C LEU A 380 -11.49 -1.06 -9.50
N GLU A 381 -10.41 -1.28 -10.23
CA GLU A 381 -9.80 -2.58 -10.44
C GLU A 381 -8.29 -2.52 -10.19
N TRP A 382 -7.76 -3.56 -9.52
CA TRP A 382 -6.34 -3.61 -9.19
C TRP A 382 -5.81 -5.03 -9.03
N THR A 383 -4.49 -5.19 -8.87
CA THR A 383 -3.77 -6.47 -8.76
C THR A 383 -4.09 -7.45 -9.89
N PRO A 384 -3.93 -7.05 -11.17
CA PRO A 384 -4.23 -7.93 -12.29
C PRO A 384 -3.23 -9.08 -12.41
N LEU A 385 -3.73 -10.25 -12.78
CA LEU A 385 -2.98 -11.46 -13.08
C LEU A 385 -3.59 -12.13 -14.30
N ILE A 386 -2.76 -12.75 -15.13
CA ILE A 386 -3.23 -13.66 -16.17
C ILE A 386 -3.03 -15.09 -15.68
N THR A 387 -4.04 -15.95 -15.87
CA THR A 387 -3.96 -17.37 -15.52
C THR A 387 -2.92 -18.11 -16.35
N GLY A 388 -2.39 -19.22 -15.85
CA GLY A 388 -1.29 -19.96 -16.47
C GLY A 388 -1.56 -20.50 -17.87
N ASP A 389 -2.83 -20.64 -18.26
CA ASP A 389 -3.27 -20.99 -19.60
C ASP A 389 -3.53 -19.77 -20.53
N ASN A 390 -3.25 -18.55 -20.05
CA ASN A 390 -3.47 -17.26 -20.73
C ASN A 390 -4.93 -16.99 -21.15
N SER A 391 -5.91 -17.65 -20.54
CA SER A 391 -7.33 -17.52 -20.94
C SER A 391 -8.10 -16.45 -20.14
N GLU A 392 -7.72 -16.22 -18.89
CA GLU A 392 -8.46 -15.36 -17.98
C GLU A 392 -7.57 -14.25 -17.39
N LEU A 393 -8.15 -13.08 -17.21
CA LEU A 393 -7.65 -12.01 -16.34
C LEU A 393 -8.32 -12.15 -14.98
N VAL A 394 -7.52 -12.18 -13.93
CA VAL A 394 -7.98 -12.21 -12.53
C VAL A 394 -7.54 -10.93 -11.86
N TYR A 395 -8.42 -10.29 -11.09
CA TYR A 395 -8.14 -9.03 -10.42
C TYR A 395 -9.09 -8.82 -9.25
N ILE A 396 -8.83 -7.82 -8.43
CA ILE A 396 -9.79 -7.37 -7.41
C ILE A 396 -10.54 -6.18 -7.98
N SER A 397 -11.86 -6.14 -7.81
CA SER A 397 -12.71 -5.05 -8.23
C SER A 397 -13.59 -4.51 -7.09
N ALA A 398 -13.87 -3.23 -7.14
CA ALA A 398 -14.78 -2.54 -6.22
C ALA A 398 -15.60 -1.49 -6.97
N THR A 399 -16.58 -0.88 -6.28
CA THR A 399 -17.27 0.33 -6.76
C THR A 399 -17.33 1.37 -5.63
N SER A 400 -18.08 2.42 -5.78
CA SER A 400 -18.35 3.36 -4.69
C SER A 400 -19.20 2.75 -3.55
N SER A 401 -20.01 1.73 -3.83
CA SER A 401 -20.87 1.08 -2.83
C SER A 401 -20.48 -0.39 -2.54
N ARG A 402 -20.08 -1.15 -3.57
CA ARG A 402 -19.67 -2.55 -3.39
C ARG A 402 -18.21 -2.62 -2.93
N PRO A 403 -17.93 -3.28 -1.77
CA PRO A 403 -16.56 -3.47 -1.28
C PRO A 403 -15.73 -4.36 -2.23
N PRO A 404 -14.40 -4.42 -2.03
CA PRO A 404 -13.50 -5.20 -2.87
C PRO A 404 -13.83 -6.69 -2.88
N LEU A 405 -13.83 -7.29 -4.08
CA LEU A 405 -13.96 -8.74 -4.26
C LEU A 405 -13.10 -9.22 -5.44
N PRO A 406 -12.59 -10.45 -5.41
CA PRO A 406 -11.92 -11.08 -6.54
C PRO A 406 -12.87 -11.18 -7.73
N THR A 407 -12.36 -10.93 -8.91
CA THR A 407 -13.12 -10.91 -10.16
C THR A 407 -12.33 -11.61 -11.24
N ILE A 408 -13.02 -12.33 -12.12
CA ILE A 408 -12.45 -12.99 -13.29
C ILE A 408 -13.08 -12.42 -14.56
N LEU A 409 -12.27 -12.16 -15.56
CA LEU A 409 -12.67 -11.73 -16.87
C LEU A 409 -12.07 -12.66 -17.91
N ASN A 410 -12.92 -13.37 -18.64
CA ASN A 410 -12.45 -14.13 -19.81
C ASN A 410 -11.97 -13.18 -20.89
N LEU A 411 -10.71 -13.32 -21.31
CA LEU A 411 -10.06 -12.39 -22.24
C LEU A 411 -10.70 -12.33 -23.63
N ASN A 412 -11.39 -13.40 -24.06
CA ASN A 412 -12.09 -13.45 -25.33
C ASN A 412 -13.52 -12.92 -25.23
N LYS A 413 -14.27 -13.32 -24.19
CA LYS A 413 -15.70 -12.99 -24.03
C LYS A 413 -15.92 -11.62 -23.41
N ARG A 414 -14.93 -11.05 -22.73
CA ARG A 414 -14.98 -9.74 -22.04
C ARG A 414 -16.15 -9.58 -21.05
N LYS A 415 -16.60 -10.69 -20.44
CA LYS A 415 -17.66 -10.68 -19.43
C LYS A 415 -17.07 -10.96 -18.06
N PRO A 416 -17.09 -10.00 -17.12
CA PRO A 416 -16.59 -10.19 -15.77
C PRO A 416 -17.52 -11.07 -14.95
N LYS A 417 -16.94 -11.90 -14.07
CA LYS A 417 -17.62 -12.66 -13.03
C LYS A 417 -17.01 -12.28 -11.67
N ILE A 418 -17.79 -11.64 -10.83
CA ILE A 418 -17.38 -11.32 -9.45
C ILE A 418 -17.51 -12.60 -8.63
N LEU A 419 -16.50 -12.92 -7.85
CA LEU A 419 -16.47 -14.07 -6.97
C LEU A 419 -16.87 -13.68 -5.55
N SER A 420 -17.45 -14.62 -4.78
CA SER A 420 -17.74 -14.44 -3.35
C SER A 420 -18.71 -13.29 -3.01
N MET A 421 -19.67 -12.95 -3.89
CA MET A 421 -20.72 -11.96 -3.59
C MET A 421 -21.54 -12.33 -2.35
N ASP A 422 -21.71 -13.64 -2.13
CA ASP A 422 -22.39 -14.24 -0.97
C ASP A 422 -21.66 -14.01 0.37
N ARG A 423 -20.42 -13.49 0.33
CA ARG A 423 -19.64 -13.16 1.53
C ARG A 423 -19.89 -11.75 2.05
N ILE A 424 -20.57 -10.90 1.28
CA ILE A 424 -21.04 -9.61 1.76
C ILE A 424 -22.30 -9.88 2.60
N PRO A 425 -22.34 -9.50 3.89
CA PRO A 425 -23.52 -9.71 4.73
C PRO A 425 -24.76 -8.99 4.20
N ASP A 426 -25.94 -9.57 4.41
CA ASP A 426 -27.23 -9.02 3.93
C ASP A 426 -27.55 -7.63 4.51
N ASP A 427 -27.03 -7.32 5.71
CA ASP A 427 -27.22 -6.03 6.38
C ASP A 427 -26.15 -5.00 6.04
N PHE A 428 -25.17 -5.34 5.19
CA PHE A 428 -24.17 -4.41 4.68
C PHE A 428 -24.87 -3.29 3.88
N PRO A 429 -24.55 -1.98 4.11
CA PRO A 429 -25.35 -0.86 3.63
C PRO A 429 -25.11 -0.49 2.16
N LEU A 430 -25.15 -1.43 1.22
CA LEU A 430 -24.89 -1.22 -0.22
C LEU A 430 -25.63 -0.01 -0.79
N ASP A 431 -26.94 0.11 -0.49
CA ASP A 431 -27.83 1.13 -1.04
C ASP A 431 -27.91 2.40 -0.20
N LYS A 432 -27.17 2.47 0.92
CA LYS A 432 -27.25 3.59 1.88
C LYS A 432 -26.00 4.50 1.83
N MET A 433 -24.97 4.07 1.14
CA MET A 433 -23.74 4.85 0.96
C MET A 433 -23.93 5.99 -0.03
N VAL A 434 -23.18 7.07 0.18
CA VAL A 434 -23.13 8.16 -0.78
C VAL A 434 -22.18 7.85 -1.92
N VAL A 435 -22.53 8.18 -3.15
CA VAL A 435 -21.61 8.15 -4.27
C VAL A 435 -20.68 9.36 -4.14
N PRO A 436 -19.36 9.16 -3.93
CA PRO A 436 -18.42 10.25 -3.75
C PRO A 436 -18.24 11.03 -5.05
N THR A 437 -17.91 12.31 -4.92
CA THR A 437 -17.67 13.19 -6.07
C THR A 437 -16.25 13.76 -6.01
N GLN A 438 -15.61 13.90 -7.17
CA GLN A 438 -14.35 14.63 -7.29
C GLN A 438 -14.60 16.13 -7.09
N ILE A 439 -13.77 16.77 -6.29
CA ILE A 439 -13.65 18.23 -6.21
C ILE A 439 -12.19 18.63 -6.46
N LYS A 440 -12.01 19.85 -6.93
CA LYS A 440 -10.70 20.45 -7.18
C LYS A 440 -10.66 21.86 -6.60
N PHE A 441 -9.54 22.21 -5.98
CA PHE A 441 -9.30 23.55 -5.49
C PHE A 441 -7.80 23.89 -5.61
N SER A 442 -7.48 25.17 -5.57
CA SER A 442 -6.09 25.63 -5.60
C SER A 442 -5.51 25.64 -4.18
N SER A 443 -4.32 25.08 -4.03
CA SER A 443 -3.50 25.25 -2.83
C SER A 443 -3.12 26.72 -2.63
N THR A 444 -2.62 27.08 -1.45
CA THR A 444 -2.23 28.47 -1.14
C THR A 444 -1.09 28.99 -2.01
N ASP A 445 -0.36 28.11 -2.70
CA ASP A 445 0.69 28.45 -3.66
C ASP A 445 0.28 28.21 -5.13
N GLY A 446 -1.01 27.95 -5.38
CA GLY A 446 -1.59 27.81 -6.73
C GLY A 446 -1.58 26.39 -7.30
N LEU A 447 -0.99 25.38 -6.60
CA LEU A 447 -1.04 24.00 -7.06
C LEU A 447 -2.48 23.47 -7.06
N LEU A 448 -2.89 22.82 -8.14
CA LEU A 448 -4.22 22.18 -8.23
C LEU A 448 -4.25 20.92 -7.36
N ILE A 449 -5.20 20.87 -6.43
CA ILE A 449 -5.40 19.75 -5.50
C ILE A 449 -6.70 19.05 -5.81
N HIS A 450 -6.65 17.74 -5.89
CA HIS A 450 -7.80 16.85 -6.02
C HIS A 450 -8.27 16.37 -4.65
N ALA A 451 -9.57 16.22 -4.46
CA ALA A 451 -10.12 15.59 -3.29
C ALA A 451 -11.41 14.84 -3.62
N THR A 452 -11.73 13.84 -2.81
CA THR A 452 -12.96 13.05 -2.89
C THR A 452 -13.94 13.56 -1.84
N LYS A 453 -15.13 14.02 -2.24
CA LYS A 453 -16.16 14.55 -1.34
C LYS A 453 -17.28 13.54 -1.13
N PHE A 454 -17.62 13.32 0.14
CA PHE A 454 -18.75 12.51 0.61
C PHE A 454 -19.79 13.43 1.23
N GLU A 455 -20.95 13.52 0.62
CA GLU A 455 -22.03 14.38 1.09
C GLU A 455 -23.39 13.76 0.84
N LYS A 456 -24.19 13.59 1.91
CA LYS A 456 -25.59 13.23 1.78
C LYS A 456 -26.39 14.47 1.38
N LYS A 457 -27.01 14.44 0.20
CA LYS A 457 -27.91 15.53 -0.28
C LYS A 457 -29.15 15.56 0.60
N ASN A 458 -29.74 16.73 0.86
CA ASN A 458 -31.02 17.01 1.53
C ASN A 458 -30.93 17.61 2.94
N SER A 459 -30.27 18.75 3.09
CA SER A 459 -30.42 19.61 4.26
C SER A 459 -30.33 21.06 3.83
N ASN A 460 -31.29 21.89 4.26
CA ASN A 460 -31.22 23.35 4.12
C ASN A 460 -30.41 24.01 5.25
N MET A 461 -29.88 23.22 6.19
CA MET A 461 -29.02 23.67 7.28
C MET A 461 -27.55 23.55 6.92
N LYS A 462 -26.74 24.47 7.40
CA LYS A 462 -25.27 24.35 7.33
C LYS A 462 -24.80 23.11 8.06
N LYS A 463 -23.87 22.37 7.45
CA LYS A 463 -23.33 21.11 7.95
C LYS A 463 -21.94 21.29 8.55
N PRO A 464 -21.58 20.54 9.59
CA PRO A 464 -20.17 20.40 9.98
C PRO A 464 -19.40 19.68 8.87
N ALA A 465 -18.11 20.01 8.74
CA ALA A 465 -17.23 19.39 7.76
C ALA A 465 -16.04 18.67 8.41
N ILE A 466 -15.53 17.65 7.74
CA ILE A 466 -14.36 16.87 8.16
C ILE A 466 -13.41 16.76 6.98
N ILE A 467 -12.13 17.00 7.22
CA ILE A 467 -11.04 16.67 6.29
C ILE A 467 -10.40 15.38 6.77
N TYR A 468 -10.50 14.32 5.99
CA TYR A 468 -9.70 13.14 6.13
C TYR A 468 -8.35 13.33 5.42
N ILE A 469 -7.27 13.09 6.16
CA ILE A 469 -5.90 13.23 5.68
C ILE A 469 -5.24 11.84 5.68
N HIS A 470 -4.91 11.33 4.49
CA HIS A 470 -4.31 10.00 4.38
C HIS A 470 -2.87 9.94 4.90
N GLY A 471 -2.45 8.75 5.30
CA GLY A 471 -1.05 8.46 5.65
C GLY A 471 -0.16 8.17 4.43
N GLY A 472 1.02 7.73 4.68
CA GLY A 472 1.98 7.28 3.68
C GLY A 472 3.22 8.15 3.56
N PRO A 473 3.35 9.23 2.79
CA PRO A 473 2.37 9.97 1.99
C PRO A 473 2.12 9.49 0.56
N PRO A 474 2.93 8.58 -0.08
CA PRO A 474 2.74 8.23 -1.49
C PRO A 474 1.48 7.37 -1.70
N ARG A 475 0.32 7.99 -1.55
CA ARG A 475 -1.01 7.39 -1.71
C ARG A 475 -1.90 8.32 -2.52
N GLN A 476 -3.01 7.77 -3.02
CA GLN A 476 -4.10 8.51 -3.64
C GLN A 476 -5.43 7.95 -3.13
N MET A 477 -6.30 8.81 -2.59
CA MET A 477 -7.67 8.45 -2.23
C MET A 477 -8.53 8.45 -3.48
N LEU A 478 -9.36 7.42 -3.65
CA LEU A 478 -10.06 7.09 -4.87
C LEU A 478 -11.57 7.40 -4.77
N LEU A 479 -12.25 7.42 -5.90
CA LEU A 479 -13.71 7.62 -6.01
C LEU A 479 -14.52 6.35 -5.63
N GLY A 480 -13.99 5.51 -4.76
CA GLY A 480 -14.59 4.28 -4.26
C GLY A 480 -13.69 3.59 -3.25
N TRP A 481 -13.97 2.32 -3.00
CA TRP A 481 -13.20 1.50 -2.07
C TRP A 481 -11.74 1.38 -2.50
N HIS A 482 -10.83 1.46 -1.54
CA HIS A 482 -9.39 1.50 -1.80
C HIS A 482 -8.76 0.10 -1.84
N TYR A 483 -7.65 -0.06 -2.57
CA TYR A 483 -6.89 -1.31 -2.68
C TYR A 483 -6.08 -1.69 -1.43
N SER A 484 -5.86 -0.77 -0.50
CA SER A 484 -5.26 -1.05 0.81
C SER A 484 -6.37 -1.19 1.86
N SER A 485 -6.29 -2.20 2.73
CA SER A 485 -7.23 -2.42 3.83
C SER A 485 -7.34 -1.20 4.76
N TYR A 486 -6.21 -0.57 5.08
CA TYR A 486 -6.15 0.64 5.90
C TYR A 486 -6.98 1.80 5.32
N TYR A 487 -6.89 2.04 4.01
CA TYR A 487 -7.65 3.12 3.34
C TYR A 487 -9.06 2.69 2.93
N SER A 488 -9.34 1.41 2.77
CA SER A 488 -10.71 0.88 2.74
C SER A 488 -11.43 1.09 4.08
N ASN A 489 -10.73 0.92 5.20
CA ASN A 489 -11.23 1.29 6.52
C ASN A 489 -11.57 2.79 6.59
N ALA A 490 -10.68 3.66 6.10
CA ALA A 490 -10.93 5.11 6.04
C ALA A 490 -12.11 5.46 5.14
N TYR A 491 -12.26 4.77 3.99
CA TYR A 491 -13.42 4.93 3.12
C TYR A 491 -14.73 4.59 3.84
N ALA A 492 -14.78 3.47 4.57
CA ALA A 492 -15.92 3.09 5.40
C ALA A 492 -16.23 4.14 6.48
N MET A 493 -15.21 4.68 7.15
CA MET A 493 -15.34 5.75 8.13
C MET A 493 -15.93 7.03 7.51
N ASN A 494 -15.43 7.45 6.34
CA ASN A 494 -15.92 8.63 5.63
C ASN A 494 -17.39 8.47 5.23
N GLN A 495 -17.79 7.29 4.75
CA GLN A 495 -19.18 6.95 4.46
C GLN A 495 -20.06 7.01 5.74
N TYR A 496 -19.56 6.45 6.84
CA TYR A 496 -20.27 6.49 8.12
C TYR A 496 -20.46 7.93 8.62
N LEU A 497 -19.41 8.76 8.62
CA LEU A 497 -19.46 10.15 9.04
C LEU A 497 -20.39 10.97 8.15
N ALA A 498 -20.37 10.74 6.83
CA ALA A 498 -21.33 11.34 5.91
C ALA A 498 -22.78 10.94 6.23
N SER A 499 -23.01 9.68 6.64
CA SER A 499 -24.34 9.21 7.09
C SER A 499 -24.82 9.92 8.38
N LYS A 500 -23.90 10.44 9.21
CA LYS A 500 -24.16 11.23 10.42
C LYS A 500 -24.38 12.73 10.15
N GLY A 501 -24.33 13.15 8.89
CA GLY A 501 -24.63 14.52 8.47
C GLY A 501 -23.42 15.42 8.27
N PHE A 502 -22.20 14.89 8.33
CA PHE A 502 -20.99 15.62 7.96
C PHE A 502 -20.84 15.72 6.44
N VAL A 503 -20.21 16.79 5.98
CA VAL A 503 -19.53 16.81 4.68
C VAL A 503 -18.11 16.33 4.94
N VAL A 504 -17.68 15.23 4.31
CA VAL A 504 -16.33 14.71 4.47
C VAL A 504 -15.56 14.87 3.17
N ILE A 505 -14.34 15.39 3.22
CA ILE A 505 -13.45 15.43 2.06
C ILE A 505 -12.16 14.65 2.36
N SER A 506 -11.76 13.79 1.42
CA SER A 506 -10.45 13.11 1.46
C SER A 506 -9.51 13.83 0.51
N VAL A 507 -8.48 14.47 1.04
CA VAL A 507 -7.58 15.34 0.26
C VAL A 507 -6.41 14.52 -0.29
N ASN A 508 -6.18 14.60 -1.60
CA ASN A 508 -4.97 14.10 -2.27
C ASN A 508 -3.95 15.23 -2.29
N TYR A 509 -3.18 15.38 -1.21
CA TYR A 509 -2.15 16.41 -1.07
C TYR A 509 -0.86 16.03 -1.81
N ARG A 510 -0.02 17.03 -2.15
CA ARG A 510 1.31 16.79 -2.74
C ARG A 510 2.14 15.81 -1.88
N LEU A 511 3.12 15.13 -2.42
CA LEU A 511 3.75 13.90 -1.95
C LEU A 511 2.92 12.64 -2.24
N GLY A 512 1.62 12.76 -2.51
CA GLY A 512 0.78 11.68 -3.02
C GLY A 512 1.17 11.25 -4.44
N ILE A 513 0.52 10.20 -4.93
CA ILE A 513 0.74 9.63 -6.26
C ILE A 513 -0.47 9.92 -7.18
N GLY A 514 -0.31 9.67 -8.48
CA GLY A 514 -1.40 9.76 -9.45
C GLY A 514 -1.45 11.08 -10.24
N TYR A 515 -0.58 12.06 -9.95
CA TYR A 515 -0.62 13.41 -10.56
C TYR A 515 0.75 13.86 -11.08
N GLY A 516 1.62 12.91 -11.44
CA GLY A 516 2.94 13.16 -12.02
C GLY A 516 4.07 13.33 -11.00
N TYR A 517 5.29 13.48 -11.54
CA TYR A 517 6.53 13.45 -10.75
C TYR A 517 6.64 14.61 -9.76
N GLU A 518 6.37 15.84 -10.18
CA GLU A 518 6.54 17.06 -9.37
C GLU A 518 5.55 17.10 -8.20
N PHE A 519 4.34 16.57 -8.42
CA PHE A 519 3.35 16.42 -7.36
C PHE A 519 3.82 15.39 -6.31
N HIS A 520 4.35 14.25 -6.78
CA HIS A 520 4.85 13.18 -5.91
C HIS A 520 6.16 13.54 -5.21
N ASN A 521 7.02 14.36 -5.82
CA ASN A 521 8.36 14.66 -5.32
C ASN A 521 8.62 16.17 -5.22
N PRO A 522 7.82 16.93 -4.46
CA PRO A 522 8.08 18.36 -4.24
C PRO A 522 9.43 18.55 -3.53
N ILE A 523 10.17 19.58 -3.91
CA ILE A 523 11.52 19.85 -3.37
C ILE A 523 11.45 20.19 -1.88
N ASP A 524 10.44 20.95 -1.47
CA ASP A 524 10.21 21.49 -0.12
C ASP A 524 9.23 20.65 0.72
N GLY A 525 8.95 19.42 0.32
CA GLY A 525 8.04 18.52 1.04
C GLY A 525 8.68 17.84 2.26
N SER A 526 7.82 17.37 3.17
CA SER A 526 8.23 16.60 4.35
C SER A 526 9.15 17.42 5.27
N THR A 527 10.25 16.85 5.79
CA THR A 527 11.24 17.51 6.65
C THR A 527 11.93 18.71 6.02
N ARG A 528 11.68 19.00 4.76
CA ARG A 528 12.32 20.07 3.99
C ARG A 528 11.47 21.34 3.85
N GLY A 529 10.39 21.47 4.66
CA GLY A 529 9.54 22.65 4.65
C GLY A 529 8.05 22.36 4.71
N ALA A 530 7.65 21.07 4.72
CA ALA A 530 6.27 20.63 4.87
C ALA A 530 5.27 21.33 3.92
N SER A 531 5.66 21.50 2.63
CA SER A 531 4.82 22.21 1.65
C SER A 531 3.45 21.57 1.43
N GLU A 532 3.30 20.28 1.71
CA GLU A 532 2.05 19.53 1.68
C GLU A 532 1.01 20.05 2.69
N TYR A 533 1.44 20.72 3.76
CA TYR A 533 0.53 21.36 4.69
C TYR A 533 -0.27 22.52 4.05
N LYS A 534 0.30 23.20 3.06
CA LYS A 534 -0.39 24.24 2.29
C LYS A 534 -1.67 23.70 1.66
N ASP A 535 -1.68 22.44 1.25
CA ASP A 535 -2.81 21.78 0.60
C ASP A 535 -3.94 21.50 1.62
N ILE A 536 -3.58 21.12 2.84
CA ILE A 536 -4.52 20.89 3.94
C ILE A 536 -5.13 22.22 4.42
N LYS A 537 -4.32 23.26 4.57
CA LYS A 537 -4.80 24.60 4.89
C LYS A 537 -5.77 25.13 3.81
N ALA A 538 -5.42 24.95 2.54
CA ALA A 538 -6.28 25.33 1.42
C ALA A 538 -7.61 24.56 1.42
N ALA A 539 -7.61 23.28 1.79
CA ALA A 539 -8.83 22.50 1.95
C ALA A 539 -9.76 23.07 3.04
N GLY A 540 -9.19 23.48 4.19
CA GLY A 540 -9.93 24.14 5.26
C GLY A 540 -10.53 25.47 4.81
N LEU A 541 -9.76 26.29 4.11
CA LEU A 541 -10.24 27.57 3.56
C LEU A 541 -11.33 27.36 2.51
N TRP A 542 -11.13 26.38 1.59
CA TRP A 542 -12.14 26.01 0.60
C TRP A 542 -13.47 25.60 1.25
N LEU A 543 -13.44 24.84 2.35
CA LEU A 543 -14.63 24.45 3.10
C LEU A 543 -15.30 25.66 3.77
N LYS A 544 -14.52 26.61 4.31
CA LYS A 544 -15.09 27.86 4.90
C LYS A 544 -15.89 28.67 3.90
N ASP A 545 -15.52 28.64 2.63
CA ASP A 545 -16.17 29.39 1.54
C ASP A 545 -17.43 28.70 0.99
N GLN A 546 -17.75 27.46 1.42
CA GLN A 546 -18.95 26.75 0.96
C GLN A 546 -20.20 27.20 1.72
N GLU A 547 -21.25 27.60 1.01
CA GLU A 547 -22.50 28.12 1.60
C GLU A 547 -23.19 27.10 2.53
N ASN A 548 -23.08 25.81 2.24
CA ASN A 548 -23.72 24.73 2.97
C ASN A 548 -22.87 24.21 4.14
N ILE A 549 -21.69 24.80 4.43
CA ILE A 549 -20.81 24.43 5.52
C ILE A 549 -20.91 25.43 6.68
N ASP A 550 -20.91 24.92 7.92
CA ASP A 550 -20.70 25.72 9.12
C ASP A 550 -19.20 25.98 9.27
N SER A 551 -18.78 27.19 8.95
CA SER A 551 -17.38 27.62 8.94
C SER A 551 -16.68 27.52 10.31
N ASN A 552 -17.45 27.40 11.41
CA ASN A 552 -16.92 27.20 12.76
C ASN A 552 -16.82 25.72 13.16
N LYS A 553 -17.23 24.79 12.28
CA LYS A 553 -17.29 23.36 12.55
C LYS A 553 -16.56 22.55 11.47
N ILE A 554 -15.29 22.91 11.26
CA ILE A 554 -14.39 22.20 10.36
C ILE A 554 -13.39 21.41 11.20
N TYR A 555 -13.39 20.09 11.05
CA TYR A 555 -12.58 19.15 11.82
C TYR A 555 -11.61 18.43 10.90
N VAL A 556 -10.55 17.85 11.49
CA VAL A 556 -9.54 17.07 10.77
C VAL A 556 -9.33 15.73 11.44
N TYR A 557 -9.06 14.68 10.67
CA TYR A 557 -8.54 13.42 11.22
C TYR A 557 -7.66 12.68 10.23
N GLY A 558 -6.72 11.92 10.73
CA GLY A 558 -5.85 11.09 9.91
C GLY A 558 -4.91 10.24 10.74
N GLY A 559 -4.30 9.24 10.08
CA GLY A 559 -3.33 8.34 10.71
C GLY A 559 -1.94 8.47 10.09
N SER A 560 -0.89 8.18 10.88
CA SER A 560 0.50 8.18 10.42
C SER A 560 0.92 9.57 9.89
N TYR A 561 1.29 9.65 8.63
CA TYR A 561 1.53 10.95 7.98
C TYR A 561 0.28 11.85 7.98
N GLY A 562 -0.91 11.28 7.92
CA GLY A 562 -2.17 12.01 8.10
C GLY A 562 -2.36 12.54 9.53
N GLY A 563 -1.93 11.79 10.54
CA GLY A 563 -1.87 12.24 11.93
C GLY A 563 -0.89 13.40 12.12
N TYR A 564 0.29 13.32 11.50
CA TYR A 564 1.25 14.42 11.43
C TYR A 564 0.64 15.72 10.88
N LEU A 565 -0.04 15.64 9.72
CA LEU A 565 -0.69 16.81 9.11
C LEU A 565 -1.93 17.28 9.89
N THR A 566 -2.64 16.36 10.57
CA THR A 566 -3.71 16.68 11.52
C THR A 566 -3.17 17.49 12.68
N ALA A 567 -2.10 17.04 13.31
CA ALA A 567 -1.44 17.76 14.41
C ALA A 567 -0.93 19.14 13.95
N MET A 568 -0.36 19.24 12.74
CA MET A 568 0.03 20.53 12.16
C MET A 568 -1.17 21.47 11.98
N ALA A 569 -2.30 20.96 11.51
CA ALA A 569 -3.51 21.75 11.30
C ALA A 569 -4.04 22.31 12.62
N LEU A 570 -4.10 21.48 13.65
CA LEU A 570 -4.58 21.88 14.98
C LEU A 570 -3.63 22.85 15.68
N GLY A 571 -2.32 22.69 15.48
CA GLY A 571 -1.32 23.57 16.07
C GLY A 571 -1.21 24.94 15.40
N ARG A 572 -1.14 24.95 14.06
CA ARG A 572 -0.89 26.17 13.26
C ARG A 572 -2.10 27.03 13.01
N ASP A 573 -3.23 26.40 12.74
CA ASP A 573 -4.44 27.06 12.23
C ASP A 573 -5.69 26.65 13.05
N SER A 574 -5.61 26.74 14.41
CA SER A 574 -6.74 26.47 15.32
C SER A 574 -7.97 27.36 15.05
N ASP A 575 -7.82 28.48 14.34
CA ASP A 575 -8.89 29.35 13.87
C ASP A 575 -9.62 28.82 12.63
N ILE A 576 -9.04 27.88 11.93
CA ILE A 576 -9.64 27.16 10.80
C ILE A 576 -10.21 25.82 11.26
N PHE A 577 -9.42 25.07 12.04
CA PHE A 577 -9.72 23.70 12.42
C PHE A 577 -10.17 23.63 13.89
N ALA A 578 -11.45 23.42 14.10
CA ALA A 578 -12.10 23.49 15.41
C ALA A 578 -11.83 22.26 16.32
N GLY A 579 -11.10 21.26 15.85
CA GLY A 579 -10.71 20.08 16.59
C GLY A 579 -10.38 18.90 15.66
N GLY A 580 -9.86 17.81 16.20
CA GLY A 580 -9.50 16.67 15.35
C GLY A 580 -9.09 15.40 16.07
N VAL A 581 -8.75 14.38 15.29
CA VAL A 581 -8.28 13.09 15.80
C VAL A 581 -6.94 12.74 15.13
N ASP A 582 -5.91 12.67 15.94
CA ASP A 582 -4.56 12.29 15.56
C ASP A 582 -4.33 10.81 15.91
N ILE A 583 -4.17 9.99 14.87
CA ILE A 583 -3.91 8.57 15.03
C ILE A 583 -2.44 8.32 14.69
N HIS A 584 -1.64 7.92 15.67
CA HIS A 584 -0.19 7.61 15.57
C HIS A 584 0.61 8.57 14.66
N GLY A 585 0.39 9.88 14.84
CA GLY A 585 1.10 10.91 14.06
C GLY A 585 2.56 11.08 14.43
N VAL A 586 3.33 11.69 13.52
CA VAL A 586 4.73 12.10 13.77
C VAL A 586 4.75 13.56 14.19
N HIS A 587 5.25 13.88 15.40
CA HIS A 587 5.14 15.22 15.96
C HIS A 587 6.47 15.98 16.00
N ASP A 588 7.60 15.26 16.05
CA ASP A 588 8.95 15.81 16.00
C ASP A 588 9.72 15.23 14.81
N ARG A 589 9.85 16.00 13.73
CA ARG A 589 10.55 15.61 12.50
C ARG A 589 12.08 15.61 12.66
N THR A 590 12.61 16.22 13.74
CA THR A 590 14.05 16.20 14.02
C THR A 590 14.52 14.86 14.58
N ARG A 591 13.62 14.02 15.09
CA ARG A 591 13.89 12.67 15.62
C ARG A 591 14.02 11.60 14.53
N TYR A 592 13.91 11.95 13.25
CA TYR A 592 14.13 11.00 12.17
C TYR A 592 15.56 10.46 12.17
N SER A 593 15.70 9.14 12.05
CA SER A 593 16.97 8.43 12.20
C SER A 593 18.09 8.97 11.30
N TYR A 594 17.77 9.44 10.08
CA TYR A 594 18.78 9.98 9.18
C TYR A 594 19.36 11.31 9.65
N LEU A 595 18.56 12.19 10.28
CA LEU A 595 19.06 13.47 10.83
C LEU A 595 19.90 13.28 12.09
N ASN A 596 19.73 12.17 12.80
CA ASN A 596 20.47 11.85 14.03
C ASN A 596 21.67 10.93 13.79
N SER A 597 22.04 10.68 12.53
CA SER A 597 23.20 9.86 12.23
C SER A 597 24.46 10.72 12.08
N ASN A 598 25.57 10.28 12.68
CA ASN A 598 26.90 10.89 12.51
C ASN A 598 27.33 11.06 11.03
N TYR A 599 26.67 10.35 10.12
CA TYR A 599 26.88 10.50 8.68
C TYR A 599 26.31 11.82 8.17
N TYR A 600 25.03 12.12 8.50
CA TYR A 600 24.39 13.35 8.03
C TYR A 600 24.82 14.62 8.76
N GLU A 601 25.41 14.52 9.96
CA GLU A 601 26.06 15.67 10.64
C GLU A 601 27.16 16.31 9.79
N LYS A 602 27.71 15.56 8.82
CA LYS A 602 28.72 16.03 7.85
C LYS A 602 28.11 16.65 6.58
N ALA A 603 26.80 16.76 6.48
CA ALA A 603 26.16 17.44 5.36
C ALA A 603 26.45 18.95 5.41
N SER A 604 26.60 19.57 4.24
CA SER A 604 26.97 21.00 4.14
C SER A 604 25.91 21.96 4.68
N ASP A 605 24.67 21.48 4.84
CA ASP A 605 23.50 22.23 5.27
C ASP A 605 22.82 21.59 6.50
N TYR A 606 23.58 20.87 7.34
CA TYR A 606 23.04 20.11 8.46
C TYR A 606 22.22 20.96 9.44
N ASP A 607 22.79 22.09 9.89
CA ASP A 607 22.12 22.98 10.87
C ASP A 607 20.82 23.56 10.28
N LEU A 608 20.86 24.01 9.02
CA LEU A 608 19.70 24.50 8.31
C LEU A 608 18.68 23.40 8.10
N GLY A 609 19.11 22.19 7.74
CA GLY A 609 18.25 21.02 7.58
C GLY A 609 17.53 20.62 8.87
N ARG A 610 18.24 20.66 10.02
CA ARG A 610 17.61 20.41 11.33
C ARG A 610 16.62 21.50 11.72
N LYS A 611 16.98 22.77 11.50
CA LYS A 611 16.06 23.90 11.74
C LYS A 611 14.80 23.76 10.90
N THR A 612 14.92 23.49 9.60
CA THR A 612 13.78 23.31 8.71
C THR A 612 12.92 22.11 9.14
N ALA A 613 13.54 21.00 9.57
CA ALA A 613 12.81 19.84 10.07
C ALA A 613 12.04 20.15 11.37
N TRP A 614 12.62 20.97 12.27
CA TRP A 614 11.90 21.47 13.45
C TRP A 614 10.70 22.34 13.06
N GLU A 615 10.91 23.33 12.19
CA GLU A 615 9.85 24.20 11.66
C GLU A 615 8.77 23.42 10.87
N SER A 616 9.10 22.23 10.38
CA SER A 616 8.18 21.27 9.77
C SER A 616 7.50 20.33 10.79
N SER A 617 7.65 20.55 12.08
CA SER A 617 7.13 19.69 13.15
C SER A 617 5.91 20.31 13.81
N PRO A 618 4.82 19.56 14.08
CA PRO A 618 3.68 20.05 14.86
C PRO A 618 4.05 20.65 16.21
N ILE A 619 5.00 20.06 16.91
CA ILE A 619 5.44 20.57 18.24
C ILE A 619 6.14 21.93 18.20
N ALA A 620 6.58 22.38 17.02
CA ALA A 620 7.10 23.74 16.86
C ALA A 620 5.99 24.81 17.00
N ASP A 621 4.75 24.43 16.77
CA ASP A 621 3.56 25.28 16.80
C ASP A 621 2.72 25.07 18.09
N ILE A 622 3.30 24.46 19.11
CA ILE A 622 2.58 24.10 20.37
C ILE A 622 1.99 25.31 21.09
N ASP A 623 2.65 26.48 20.98
CA ASP A 623 2.22 27.70 21.64
C ASP A 623 0.95 28.33 21.03
N THR A 624 0.63 27.99 19.80
CA THR A 624 -0.57 28.46 19.08
C THR A 624 -1.72 27.44 19.09
N TRP A 625 -1.47 26.22 19.58
CA TRP A 625 -2.45 25.15 19.61
C TRP A 625 -3.55 25.40 20.64
N LYS A 626 -4.81 25.47 20.18
CA LYS A 626 -6.02 25.68 21.01
C LYS A 626 -7.09 24.61 20.77
N SER A 627 -7.07 23.96 19.62
CA SER A 627 -8.11 23.04 19.18
C SER A 627 -8.11 21.74 19.99
N PRO A 628 -9.27 21.26 20.48
CA PRO A 628 -9.40 19.96 21.12
C PRO A 628 -8.91 18.81 20.23
N VAL A 629 -8.26 17.81 20.84
CA VAL A 629 -7.71 16.66 20.10
C VAL A 629 -7.93 15.34 20.81
N LEU A 630 -8.25 14.28 20.04
CA LEU A 630 -8.13 12.90 20.49
C LEU A 630 -6.84 12.32 19.88
N ILE A 631 -5.95 11.79 20.74
CA ILE A 631 -4.69 11.16 20.34
C ILE A 631 -4.82 9.65 20.55
N ILE A 632 -4.61 8.86 19.48
CA ILE A 632 -4.68 7.40 19.50
C ILE A 632 -3.34 6.83 19.03
N HIS A 633 -2.77 5.86 19.77
CA HIS A 633 -1.54 5.20 19.37
C HIS A 633 -1.47 3.76 19.92
N ALA A 634 -0.94 2.84 19.13
CA ALA A 634 -0.55 1.51 19.59
C ALA A 634 0.89 1.54 20.10
N ASP A 635 1.19 0.88 21.23
CA ASP A 635 2.50 1.04 21.88
C ASP A 635 3.61 0.13 21.33
N ASP A 636 3.26 -0.95 20.57
CA ASP A 636 4.21 -1.72 19.74
C ASP A 636 4.28 -1.19 18.29
N ASP A 637 3.94 0.09 18.09
CA ASP A 637 4.08 0.73 16.78
C ASP A 637 5.56 0.80 16.37
N ARG A 638 5.91 0.03 15.34
CA ARG A 638 7.27 -0.13 14.83
C ARG A 638 7.56 0.77 13.63
N ASN A 639 6.58 1.56 13.19
CA ASN A 639 6.68 2.51 12.09
C ASN A 639 6.79 3.95 12.59
N VAL A 640 5.98 4.33 13.57
CA VAL A 640 6.02 5.61 14.26
C VAL A 640 6.28 5.37 15.76
N ASP A 641 7.46 5.74 16.22
CA ASP A 641 7.85 5.57 17.63
C ASP A 641 6.80 6.16 18.57
N PHE A 642 6.28 5.36 19.50
CA PHE A 642 5.26 5.75 20.48
C PHE A 642 5.62 7.03 21.28
N ARG A 643 6.92 7.30 21.46
CA ARG A 643 7.41 8.54 22.09
C ARG A 643 6.96 9.82 21.38
N GLN A 644 6.61 9.75 20.10
CA GLN A 644 6.04 10.89 19.38
C GLN A 644 4.76 11.37 20.07
N SER A 645 3.85 10.47 20.41
CA SER A 645 2.61 10.81 21.12
C SER A 645 2.85 11.11 22.59
N THR A 646 3.77 10.41 23.28
CA THR A 646 4.10 10.70 24.68
C THR A 646 4.60 12.14 24.85
N ASP A 647 5.50 12.61 23.97
CA ASP A 647 6.03 13.97 23.99
C ASP A 647 4.94 15.02 23.72
N LEU A 648 4.10 14.78 22.67
CA LEU A 648 2.99 15.68 22.35
C LEU A 648 2.00 15.82 23.51
N VAL A 649 1.59 14.71 24.11
CA VAL A 649 0.65 14.68 25.24
C VAL A 649 1.15 15.50 26.42
N GLN A 650 2.46 15.41 26.76
CA GLN A 650 3.03 16.21 27.86
C GLN A 650 2.98 17.72 27.54
N ARG A 651 3.36 18.10 26.31
CA ARG A 651 3.35 19.51 25.87
C ARG A 651 1.94 20.11 25.84
N LEU A 652 0.94 19.36 25.32
CA LEU A 652 -0.46 19.81 25.31
C LEU A 652 -1.03 19.94 26.72
N ARG A 653 -0.64 19.06 27.64
CA ARG A 653 -1.02 19.12 29.04
C ARG A 653 -0.46 20.39 29.73
N GLU A 654 0.80 20.76 29.44
CA GLU A 654 1.42 22.00 29.93
C GLU A 654 0.74 23.27 29.37
N LYS A 655 0.13 23.15 28.18
CA LYS A 655 -0.62 24.25 27.54
C LYS A 655 -2.12 24.25 27.86
N GLU A 656 -2.57 23.31 28.72
CA GLU A 656 -3.97 23.18 29.10
C GLU A 656 -4.93 23.00 27.93
N VAL A 657 -4.44 22.43 26.81
CA VAL A 657 -5.27 22.09 25.65
C VAL A 657 -6.15 20.90 26.00
N TYR A 658 -7.45 20.99 25.69
CA TYR A 658 -8.35 19.84 25.88
C TYR A 658 -7.91 18.66 25.01
N MET A 659 -7.65 17.52 25.63
CA MET A 659 -7.31 16.30 24.93
C MET A 659 -7.91 15.05 25.58
N GLU A 660 -8.33 14.11 24.72
CA GLU A 660 -8.56 12.72 25.10
C GLU A 660 -7.40 11.86 24.57
N THR A 661 -7.08 10.74 25.23
CA THR A 661 -6.02 9.83 24.79
C THR A 661 -6.50 8.39 24.81
N MET A 662 -6.07 7.61 23.83
CA MET A 662 -6.32 6.16 23.76
C MET A 662 -5.03 5.43 23.40
N ILE A 663 -4.66 4.45 24.20
CA ILE A 663 -3.53 3.55 23.96
C ILE A 663 -4.08 2.17 23.62
N ILE A 664 -3.60 1.59 22.53
CA ILE A 664 -3.85 0.19 22.16
C ILE A 664 -2.58 -0.60 22.49
N VAL A 665 -2.66 -1.38 23.57
CA VAL A 665 -1.50 -2.09 24.13
C VAL A 665 -1.13 -3.28 23.26
N ASP A 666 0.19 -3.50 23.03
CA ASP A 666 0.81 -4.60 22.30
C ASP A 666 0.31 -4.78 20.84
N ASP A 667 -0.40 -3.79 20.29
CA ASP A 667 -0.76 -3.79 18.87
C ASP A 667 0.20 -2.89 18.06
N THR A 668 0.21 -3.06 16.75
CA THR A 668 1.14 -2.38 15.83
C THR A 668 0.49 -1.18 15.15
N HIS A 669 1.23 -0.56 14.21
CA HIS A 669 0.80 0.58 13.41
C HIS A 669 -0.55 0.33 12.68
N HIS A 670 -0.82 -0.89 12.26
CA HIS A 670 -2.03 -1.22 11.49
C HIS A 670 -3.22 -1.70 12.35
N PHE A 671 -3.09 -1.79 13.67
CA PHE A 671 -4.10 -2.35 14.56
C PHE A 671 -4.54 -3.74 14.06
N MET A 672 -3.72 -4.76 14.31
CA MET A 672 -3.85 -6.09 13.72
C MET A 672 -5.13 -6.82 14.15
N MET A 673 -5.66 -6.52 15.34
CA MET A 673 -6.93 -7.04 15.84
C MET A 673 -8.11 -6.22 15.30
N PHE A 674 -9.14 -6.88 14.78
CA PHE A 674 -10.36 -6.21 14.32
C PHE A 674 -11.04 -5.41 15.43
N ASP A 675 -11.13 -5.96 16.65
CA ASP A 675 -11.68 -5.25 17.79
C ASP A 675 -10.92 -3.97 18.12
N ASN A 676 -9.61 -3.95 17.96
CA ASN A 676 -8.80 -2.74 18.15
C ASN A 676 -9.07 -1.72 17.05
N GLN A 677 -9.18 -2.14 15.78
CA GLN A 677 -9.61 -1.27 14.69
C GLN A 677 -11.00 -0.66 14.98
N MET A 678 -11.94 -1.47 15.47
CA MET A 678 -13.29 -0.99 15.81
C MET A 678 -13.31 -0.03 17.00
N LYS A 679 -12.45 -0.23 18.03
CA LYS A 679 -12.26 0.75 19.11
C LYS A 679 -11.77 2.09 18.58
N VAL A 680 -10.75 2.08 17.73
CA VAL A 680 -10.21 3.29 17.11
C VAL A 680 -11.27 4.01 16.28
N ASN A 681 -12.00 3.28 15.43
CA ASN A 681 -13.05 3.84 14.58
C ASN A 681 -14.21 4.45 15.39
N LYS A 682 -14.71 3.72 16.41
CA LYS A 682 -15.80 4.17 17.28
C LYS A 682 -15.38 5.44 18.05
N SER A 683 -14.19 5.45 18.67
CA SER A 683 -13.71 6.62 19.42
C SER A 683 -13.46 7.81 18.51
N THR A 684 -12.90 7.62 17.32
CA THR A 684 -12.75 8.67 16.31
C THR A 684 -14.09 9.31 15.96
N ALA A 685 -15.10 8.49 15.63
CA ALA A 685 -16.42 8.97 15.26
C ALA A 685 -17.14 9.68 16.43
N GLU A 686 -17.07 9.11 17.63
CA GLU A 686 -17.70 9.67 18.85
C GLU A 686 -17.10 11.03 19.20
N PHE A 687 -15.77 11.16 19.14
CA PHE A 687 -15.09 12.43 19.44
C PHE A 687 -15.51 13.52 18.45
N LEU A 688 -15.49 13.23 17.14
CA LEU A 688 -15.92 14.18 16.11
C LEU A 688 -17.40 14.57 16.25
N ILE A 689 -18.28 13.63 16.62
CA ILE A 689 -19.70 13.90 16.88
C ILE A 689 -19.87 14.75 18.14
N LYS A 690 -19.12 14.50 19.23
CA LYS A 690 -19.13 15.34 20.45
C LYS A 690 -18.73 16.79 20.12
N LEU A 691 -17.65 16.98 19.36
CA LEU A 691 -17.21 18.32 18.90
C LEU A 691 -18.31 19.02 18.10
N SER A 692 -18.94 18.34 17.14
CA SER A 692 -19.98 18.94 16.28
C SER A 692 -21.23 19.37 17.05
N LYS A 693 -21.50 18.74 18.19
CA LYS A 693 -22.62 19.05 19.10
C LYS A 693 -22.26 20.10 20.16
N GLY A 694 -21.01 20.59 20.21
CA GLY A 694 -20.52 21.50 21.24
C GLY A 694 -20.50 20.89 22.65
N LEU A 695 -20.29 19.58 22.74
CA LEU A 695 -20.14 18.87 24.03
C LEU A 695 -18.68 18.92 24.53
N ILE A 696 -17.77 19.35 23.68
CA ILE A 696 -16.35 19.59 23.90
C ILE A 696 -16.04 20.92 23.21
N ASN A 697 -15.41 21.84 23.93
CA ASN A 697 -15.02 23.17 23.45
C ASN A 697 -13.50 23.35 23.53
#